data_bbd7d8cc8ded7134deb705eb0ee80158
#
_entry.id   bbd7d8cc8ded7134deb705eb0ee80158
#
_cell.length_a   1.000
_cell.length_b   1.000
_cell.length_c   1.000
_cell.angle_alpha   90.00
_cell.angle_beta   90.00
_cell.angle_gamma   90.00
#
_symmetry.space_group_name_H-M   'P 1'
#
loop_
_entity.id
_entity.type
_entity.pdbx_description
1 polymer ?
#
loop_
_entity_poly.entity_id
_entity_poly.type
_entity_poly.pdbx_seq_one_letter_code
_entity_poly.pdbx_strand_id
1 'polypeptide(L)'
;MENFPITDTRNQFVLEFLDYFVDPPRYSIQECIERGLTYSVPLKARLRLYCTDEEHEDFETIVQDVYLGTIPYMTPSGTFCINGAERVVVSQLHRSPGVFFGQSFHANGTKLYSARVIPFKGSWIEFATDINSVMYAYIDRKKKLPVTTLFRAIGYERDKDILEIFDLAEEIKVSKSGLKKYHGRKLAARVLNTWYEDFVDEDTGEVVSIERNEIVLDRDTIIDNDNIEEILESGAKTILLHKIVSDQGDYAIIHNTLQKDPTNSEKEAVEHIYRQLRNAEPPDEETARGIIDKLFFSDQRYSLGEVGRYRMNKKLGLNVDMSKQVLTKDDIITIIKYLIELINSKAEIDDIDHLSNRRVRTVGEQLSSQFGVGLARMARTIRERMNVRDNEVFTPIDLINAKTLSSVINSFFGTNQLSQFMDQTNPLAEITHKRRLSALGPGGLSRERAGFEVRDVHYTHYGRLCPIETPEGPNIGLISSLSVFAKVNNMGFIETPYRKVSKGVVDLKSEPIYLSAEEEENKLIAQSNLAVDKNGKIIEEKVIARQEGDFPVIESKEVHYTDVAPNQISSISASLIPFLEHDDANRALMGSNMMRQAVPLLLPESPIVGTGLEKAVASDSRVLINAEGNGVVQYVDAQKITIKYSRSKEEALVNF
;
A
#
# COMPACT_ATOMS: atom_id res chain seq x y z
N MET A 1 -6.17 -17.39 -7.91
CA MET A 1 -6.25 -18.45 -6.89
C MET A 1 -7.07 -18.03 -5.67
N GLU A 2 -6.96 -16.80 -5.17
CA GLU A 2 -7.67 -16.31 -3.95
C GLU A 2 -9.20 -16.51 -3.96
N ASN A 3 -9.84 -16.52 -5.12
CA ASN A 3 -11.29 -16.68 -5.25
C ASN A 3 -11.73 -18.15 -5.46
N PHE A 4 -10.81 -19.07 -5.59
CA PHE A 4 -11.07 -20.49 -5.75
C PHE A 4 -10.49 -21.30 -4.58
N PRO A 5 -11.10 -22.41 -4.21
CA PRO A 5 -12.30 -23.03 -4.77
C PRO A 5 -13.60 -22.26 -4.46
N ILE A 6 -14.59 -22.36 -5.35
CA ILE A 6 -15.91 -21.79 -5.15
C ILE A 6 -16.85 -22.94 -4.77
N THR A 7 -17.47 -22.82 -3.60
CA THR A 7 -18.43 -23.78 -3.07
C THR A 7 -19.83 -23.18 -3.02
N ASP A 8 -20.83 -24.01 -3.12
CA ASP A 8 -22.23 -23.63 -2.85
C ASP A 8 -22.47 -23.42 -1.35
N THR A 9 -23.66 -22.95 -0.96
CA THR A 9 -24.03 -22.71 0.45
C THR A 9 -24.13 -23.98 1.28
N ARG A 10 -24.33 -25.15 0.66
CA ARG A 10 -24.43 -26.46 1.28
C ARG A 10 -23.12 -27.23 1.26
N ASN A 11 -22.06 -26.69 0.63
CA ASN A 11 -20.78 -27.34 0.42
C ASN A 11 -20.85 -28.66 -0.35
N GLN A 12 -21.87 -28.84 -1.19
CA GLN A 12 -22.07 -30.06 -1.99
C GLN A 12 -21.25 -30.04 -3.27
N PHE A 13 -21.26 -28.91 -4.00
CA PHE A 13 -20.55 -28.73 -5.25
C PHE A 13 -19.33 -27.83 -5.08
N VAL A 14 -18.20 -28.25 -5.66
CA VAL A 14 -16.95 -27.50 -5.60
C VAL A 14 -16.42 -27.28 -7.02
N LEU A 15 -16.22 -25.99 -7.36
CA LEU A 15 -15.55 -25.56 -8.58
C LEU A 15 -14.12 -25.14 -8.26
N GLU A 16 -13.16 -25.91 -8.76
CA GLU A 16 -11.74 -25.72 -8.52
C GLU A 16 -11.03 -25.21 -9.76
N PHE A 17 -10.03 -24.36 -9.56
CA PHE A 17 -9.17 -23.84 -10.61
C PHE A 17 -7.90 -24.73 -10.71
N LEU A 18 -7.61 -25.23 -11.91
CA LEU A 18 -6.44 -26.05 -12.17
C LEU A 18 -5.32 -25.25 -12.87
N ASP A 19 -5.65 -24.64 -14.03
CA ASP A 19 -4.67 -23.95 -14.87
C ASP A 19 -5.33 -22.87 -15.72
N TYR A 20 -4.54 -22.01 -16.36
CA TYR A 20 -5.04 -21.01 -17.29
C TYR A 20 -4.23 -20.99 -18.57
N PHE A 21 -4.89 -20.57 -19.66
CA PHE A 21 -4.30 -20.46 -20.99
C PHE A 21 -4.62 -19.10 -21.58
N VAL A 22 -3.65 -18.53 -22.26
CA VAL A 22 -3.81 -17.29 -23.01
C VAL A 22 -3.56 -17.61 -24.48
N ASP A 23 -4.60 -17.47 -25.30
CA ASP A 23 -4.46 -17.66 -26.75
C ASP A 23 -3.83 -16.42 -27.38
N PRO A 24 -3.16 -16.55 -28.53
CA PRO A 24 -2.63 -15.39 -29.25
C PRO A 24 -3.74 -14.45 -29.70
N PRO A 25 -3.43 -13.15 -29.88
CA PRO A 25 -4.41 -12.17 -30.35
C PRO A 25 -4.94 -12.54 -31.72
N ARG A 26 -6.24 -12.32 -31.94
CA ARG A 26 -6.91 -12.67 -33.22
C ARG A 26 -6.55 -11.74 -34.37
N TYR A 27 -6.26 -10.48 -34.06
CA TYR A 27 -5.98 -9.42 -35.03
C TYR A 27 -4.63 -8.77 -34.69
N SER A 28 -3.95 -8.27 -35.71
CA SER A 28 -2.74 -7.47 -35.54
C SER A 28 -3.09 -6.08 -34.96
N ILE A 29 -2.10 -5.38 -34.43
CA ILE A 29 -2.27 -4.03 -33.90
C ILE A 29 -2.80 -3.09 -34.99
N GLN A 30 -2.24 -3.18 -36.18
CA GLN A 30 -2.63 -2.35 -37.33
C GLN A 30 -4.08 -2.60 -37.74
N GLU A 31 -4.50 -3.87 -37.81
CA GLU A 31 -5.90 -4.21 -38.09
C GLU A 31 -6.85 -3.70 -37.02
N CYS A 32 -6.45 -3.73 -35.76
CA CYS A 32 -7.26 -3.18 -34.67
C CYS A 32 -7.44 -1.67 -34.80
N ILE A 33 -6.39 -0.94 -35.19
CA ILE A 33 -6.47 0.52 -35.43
C ILE A 33 -7.37 0.84 -36.61
N GLU A 34 -7.19 0.15 -37.74
CA GLU A 34 -7.94 0.39 -38.96
C GLU A 34 -9.43 0.05 -38.82
N ARG A 35 -9.75 -1.03 -38.13
CA ARG A 35 -11.13 -1.52 -37.95
C ARG A 35 -11.83 -1.02 -36.72
N GLY A 36 -11.16 -0.24 -35.88
CA GLY A 36 -11.71 0.24 -34.58
C GLY A 36 -11.91 -0.87 -33.56
N LEU A 37 -11.04 -1.88 -33.54
CA LEU A 37 -11.10 -3.01 -32.61
C LEU A 37 -10.15 -2.83 -31.44
N THR A 38 -10.35 -3.66 -30.40
CA THR A 38 -9.45 -3.73 -29.25
C THR A 38 -8.42 -4.83 -29.46
N TYR A 39 -7.13 -4.50 -29.30
CA TYR A 39 -6.05 -5.47 -29.30
C TYR A 39 -6.05 -6.23 -27.98
N SER A 40 -6.54 -7.46 -28.01
CA SER A 40 -6.77 -8.26 -26.79
C SER A 40 -6.49 -9.73 -27.04
N VAL A 41 -6.22 -10.43 -25.93
CA VAL A 41 -5.97 -11.87 -25.91
C VAL A 41 -7.11 -12.59 -25.18
N PRO A 42 -7.59 -13.73 -25.70
CA PRO A 42 -8.56 -14.56 -25.02
C PRO A 42 -7.94 -15.27 -23.82
N LEU A 43 -8.61 -15.20 -22.69
CA LEU A 43 -8.25 -15.93 -21.47
C LEU A 43 -9.17 -17.11 -21.27
N LYS A 44 -8.59 -18.30 -21.13
CA LYS A 44 -9.28 -19.55 -20.77
C LYS A 44 -8.75 -20.09 -19.46
N ALA A 45 -9.59 -20.75 -18.69
CA ALA A 45 -9.20 -21.45 -17.49
C ALA A 45 -9.63 -22.91 -17.57
N ARG A 46 -8.77 -23.80 -17.09
CA ARG A 46 -9.11 -25.19 -16.86
C ARG A 46 -9.69 -25.33 -15.48
N LEU A 47 -10.95 -25.74 -15.42
CA LEU A 47 -11.72 -25.84 -14.20
C LEU A 47 -12.16 -27.27 -13.99
N ARG A 48 -12.22 -27.68 -12.73
CA ARG A 48 -12.72 -28.98 -12.27
C ARG A 48 -13.95 -28.75 -11.39
N LEU A 49 -15.04 -29.37 -11.80
CA LEU A 49 -16.28 -29.39 -11.03
C LEU A 49 -16.50 -30.80 -10.50
N TYR A 50 -16.69 -30.92 -9.20
CA TYR A 50 -16.99 -32.20 -8.55
C TYR A 50 -17.97 -32.01 -7.39
N CYS A 51 -18.66 -33.10 -7.02
CA CYS A 51 -19.56 -33.17 -5.88
C CYS A 51 -18.86 -33.84 -4.71
N THR A 52 -19.08 -33.35 -3.49
CA THR A 52 -18.55 -33.91 -2.24
C THR A 52 -19.59 -34.65 -1.43
N ASP A 53 -20.85 -34.68 -1.92
CA ASP A 53 -21.98 -35.31 -1.23
C ASP A 53 -22.13 -36.80 -1.64
N GLU A 54 -22.28 -37.65 -0.65
CA GLU A 54 -22.51 -39.11 -0.84
C GLU A 54 -23.88 -39.40 -1.48
N GLU A 55 -24.86 -38.49 -1.37
CA GLU A 55 -26.18 -38.64 -2.01
C GLU A 55 -26.14 -38.47 -3.53
N HIS A 56 -25.06 -37.89 -4.08
CA HIS A 56 -24.88 -37.62 -5.51
C HIS A 56 -23.67 -38.37 -6.09
N GLU A 57 -23.48 -39.63 -5.72
CA GLU A 57 -22.38 -40.51 -6.23
C GLU A 57 -22.35 -40.63 -7.76
N ASP A 58 -23.48 -40.41 -8.44
CA ASP A 58 -23.61 -40.44 -9.90
C ASP A 58 -23.05 -39.20 -10.62
N PHE A 59 -22.61 -38.15 -9.87
CA PHE A 59 -22.04 -36.95 -10.47
C PHE A 59 -20.58 -37.16 -10.85
N GLU A 60 -20.33 -37.31 -12.15
CA GLU A 60 -18.97 -37.45 -12.68
C GLU A 60 -18.18 -36.15 -12.54
N THR A 61 -16.91 -36.26 -12.11
CA THR A 61 -16.00 -35.10 -12.08
C THR A 61 -15.77 -34.56 -13.48
N ILE A 62 -16.15 -33.32 -13.73
CA ILE A 62 -16.02 -32.66 -15.04
C ILE A 62 -14.82 -31.74 -15.03
N VAL A 63 -13.85 -31.98 -15.94
CA VAL A 63 -12.71 -31.09 -16.19
C VAL A 63 -12.90 -30.45 -17.56
N GLN A 64 -12.92 -29.13 -17.64
CA GLN A 64 -13.21 -28.42 -18.86
C GLN A 64 -12.43 -27.12 -18.98
N ASP A 65 -12.02 -26.77 -20.21
CA ASP A 65 -11.43 -25.48 -20.51
C ASP A 65 -12.54 -24.46 -20.82
N VAL A 66 -12.66 -23.42 -20.00
CA VAL A 66 -13.73 -22.44 -20.07
C VAL A 66 -13.18 -21.07 -20.42
N TYR A 67 -13.83 -20.41 -21.35
CA TYR A 67 -13.51 -19.03 -21.71
C TYR A 67 -13.97 -18.05 -20.63
N LEU A 68 -13.03 -17.31 -20.05
CA LEU A 68 -13.29 -16.33 -18.99
C LEU A 68 -13.51 -14.91 -19.53
N GLY A 69 -13.01 -14.58 -20.68
CA GLY A 69 -13.09 -13.26 -21.28
C GLY A 69 -11.86 -12.88 -22.08
N THR A 70 -11.83 -11.65 -22.58
CA THR A 70 -10.66 -11.06 -23.23
C THR A 70 -10.01 -10.03 -22.35
N ILE A 71 -8.68 -9.98 -22.40
CA ILE A 71 -7.87 -8.98 -21.70
C ILE A 71 -7.13 -8.15 -22.76
N PRO A 72 -7.24 -6.81 -22.76
CA PRO A 72 -6.42 -5.96 -23.59
C PRO A 72 -4.94 -6.25 -23.38
N TYR A 73 -4.21 -6.39 -24.47
CA TYR A 73 -2.80 -6.74 -24.44
C TYR A 73 -1.94 -5.52 -24.74
N MET A 74 -0.86 -5.34 -23.97
CA MET A 74 0.04 -4.22 -24.18
C MET A 74 0.82 -4.37 -25.49
N THR A 75 0.89 -3.30 -26.26
CA THR A 75 1.72 -3.23 -27.46
C THR A 75 3.21 -3.17 -27.11
N PRO A 76 4.13 -3.50 -28.01
CA PRO A 76 5.57 -3.37 -27.78
C PRO A 76 6.00 -1.94 -27.43
N SER A 77 5.23 -0.92 -27.78
CA SER A 77 5.47 0.48 -27.43
C SER A 77 4.95 0.89 -26.05
N GLY A 78 4.33 -0.03 -25.27
CA GLY A 78 3.83 0.24 -23.93
C GLY A 78 2.44 0.89 -23.89
N THR A 79 1.69 0.84 -24.97
CA THR A 79 0.33 1.36 -25.10
C THR A 79 -0.71 0.25 -25.18
N PHE A 80 -1.99 0.60 -25.07
CA PHE A 80 -3.11 -0.29 -25.29
C PHE A 80 -3.96 0.23 -26.43
N CYS A 81 -4.31 -0.64 -27.37
CA CYS A 81 -5.25 -0.29 -28.44
C CYS A 81 -6.67 -0.66 -28.01
N ILE A 82 -7.48 0.32 -27.69
CA ILE A 82 -8.86 0.16 -27.24
C ILE A 82 -9.80 0.82 -28.25
N ASN A 83 -10.66 0.04 -28.88
CA ASN A 83 -11.58 0.50 -29.92
C ASN A 83 -10.89 1.29 -31.05
N GLY A 84 -9.70 0.86 -31.46
CA GLY A 84 -8.90 1.51 -32.48
C GLY A 84 -8.11 2.73 -32.04
N ALA A 85 -8.24 3.17 -30.80
CA ALA A 85 -7.49 4.28 -30.22
C ALA A 85 -6.36 3.78 -29.32
N GLU A 86 -5.16 4.31 -29.49
CA GLU A 86 -4.06 4.02 -28.58
C GLU A 86 -4.23 4.80 -27.27
N ARG A 87 -4.17 4.08 -26.16
CA ARG A 87 -4.29 4.62 -24.81
C ARG A 87 -3.07 4.30 -23.97
N VAL A 88 -2.73 5.20 -23.07
CA VAL A 88 -1.68 5.04 -22.07
C VAL A 88 -2.34 5.00 -20.69
N VAL A 89 -2.05 3.96 -19.93
CA VAL A 89 -2.44 3.91 -18.51
C VAL A 89 -1.32 4.55 -17.70
N VAL A 90 -1.60 5.74 -17.18
CA VAL A 90 -0.64 6.52 -16.38
C VAL A 90 -0.45 5.86 -15.03
N SER A 91 0.80 5.75 -14.58
CA SER A 91 1.12 5.26 -13.24
C SER A 91 0.64 6.22 -12.18
N GLN A 92 0.12 5.69 -11.08
CA GLN A 92 -0.39 6.48 -9.96
C GLN A 92 0.64 6.56 -8.84
N LEU A 93 0.87 7.77 -8.34
CA LEU A 93 1.67 8.00 -7.13
C LEU A 93 0.71 8.14 -5.95
N HIS A 94 0.66 7.15 -5.07
CA HIS A 94 -0.24 7.11 -3.94
C HIS A 94 0.51 6.83 -2.65
N ARG A 95 -0.16 7.02 -1.52
CA ARG A 95 0.41 6.68 -0.22
C ARG A 95 0.58 5.16 -0.12
N SER A 96 1.77 4.71 0.30
CA SER A 96 2.09 3.30 0.47
C SER A 96 1.16 2.64 1.51
N PRO A 97 0.79 1.37 1.37
CA PRO A 97 0.23 0.61 2.48
C PRO A 97 1.17 0.58 3.68
N GLY A 98 0.62 0.50 4.88
CA GLY A 98 1.39 0.47 6.13
C GLY A 98 0.79 1.35 7.20
N VAL A 99 1.57 1.68 8.23
CA VAL A 99 1.17 2.57 9.31
C VAL A 99 1.85 3.93 9.17
N PHE A 100 1.09 5.00 9.40
CA PHE A 100 1.55 6.39 9.36
C PHE A 100 1.18 7.12 10.64
N PHE A 101 2.16 7.74 11.25
CA PHE A 101 1.99 8.54 12.44
C PHE A 101 1.99 10.03 12.08
N GLY A 102 0.96 10.72 12.49
CA GLY A 102 0.77 12.14 12.18
C GLY A 102 0.47 12.96 13.42
N GLN A 103 0.63 14.26 13.26
CA GLN A 103 0.32 15.27 14.27
C GLN A 103 -0.68 16.26 13.71
N SER A 104 -1.63 16.68 14.53
CA SER A 104 -2.54 17.78 14.24
C SER A 104 -2.62 18.74 15.42
N PHE A 105 -3.00 19.98 15.15
CA PHE A 105 -3.20 20.98 16.21
C PHE A 105 -4.68 21.23 16.38
N HIS A 106 -5.15 21.10 17.60
CA HIS A 106 -6.49 21.54 17.95
C HIS A 106 -6.56 23.08 17.99
N ALA A 107 -7.76 23.65 17.89
CA ALA A 107 -7.97 25.10 17.95
C ALA A 107 -7.38 25.76 19.21
N ASN A 108 -7.24 25.02 20.30
CA ASN A 108 -6.64 25.48 21.56
C ASN A 108 -5.10 25.41 21.57
N GLY A 109 -4.45 25.01 20.46
CA GLY A 109 -3.01 24.83 20.39
C GLY A 109 -2.47 23.50 20.92
N THR A 110 -3.33 22.62 21.44
CA THR A 110 -2.92 21.29 21.92
C THR A 110 -2.52 20.39 20.74
N LYS A 111 -1.39 19.73 20.87
CA LYS A 111 -0.93 18.73 19.89
C LYS A 111 -1.71 17.44 20.06
N LEU A 112 -2.32 16.99 18.98
CA LEU A 112 -3.02 15.71 18.89
C LEU A 112 -2.26 14.80 17.95
N TYR A 113 -2.09 13.55 18.35
CA TYR A 113 -1.38 12.54 17.57
C TYR A 113 -2.35 11.51 17.02
N SER A 114 -2.04 11.01 15.84
CA SER A 114 -2.81 9.95 15.20
C SER A 114 -1.91 8.92 14.54
N ALA A 115 -2.37 7.68 14.52
CA ALA A 115 -1.76 6.58 13.77
C ALA A 115 -2.80 6.04 12.80
N ARG A 116 -2.49 6.03 11.52
CA ARG A 116 -3.40 5.55 10.47
C ARG A 116 -2.81 4.34 9.80
N VAL A 117 -3.54 3.23 9.82
CA VAL A 117 -3.19 2.01 9.09
C VAL A 117 -3.93 2.00 7.76
N ILE A 118 -3.17 1.98 6.68
CA ILE A 118 -3.68 1.94 5.31
C ILE A 118 -3.37 0.54 4.75
N PRO A 119 -4.37 -0.31 4.49
CA PRO A 119 -4.15 -1.59 3.86
C PRO A 119 -4.01 -1.45 2.33
N PHE A 120 -3.46 -2.46 1.70
CA PHE A 120 -3.51 -2.61 0.25
C PHE A 120 -4.96 -2.89 -0.23
N LYS A 121 -5.69 -3.71 0.53
CA LYS A 121 -7.09 -4.07 0.31
C LYS A 121 -7.79 -4.17 1.66
N GLY A 122 -8.89 -3.47 1.85
CA GLY A 122 -9.69 -3.55 3.08
C GLY A 122 -10.02 -2.20 3.69
N SER A 123 -10.53 -2.24 4.93
CA SER A 123 -10.94 -1.05 5.68
C SER A 123 -9.76 -0.36 6.35
N TRP A 124 -9.81 0.96 6.39
CA TRP A 124 -8.83 1.77 7.11
C TRP A 124 -9.13 1.79 8.60
N ILE A 125 -8.10 1.76 9.43
CA ILE A 125 -8.22 2.02 10.87
C ILE A 125 -7.30 3.18 11.26
N GLU A 126 -7.83 4.10 12.06
CA GLU A 126 -7.08 5.24 12.55
C GLU A 126 -7.24 5.31 14.08
N PHE A 127 -6.13 5.42 14.78
CA PHE A 127 -6.08 5.68 16.20
C PHE A 127 -5.75 7.14 16.41
N ALA A 128 -6.53 7.86 17.20
CA ALA A 128 -6.30 9.28 17.44
C ALA A 128 -6.52 9.64 18.90
N THR A 129 -5.73 10.60 19.37
CA THR A 129 -5.87 11.17 20.72
C THR A 129 -6.86 12.33 20.69
N ASP A 130 -7.59 12.49 21.78
CA ASP A 130 -8.53 13.60 22.00
C ASP A 130 -7.94 14.61 23.02
N ILE A 131 -8.53 15.79 23.11
CA ILE A 131 -8.15 16.86 24.05
C ILE A 131 -8.16 16.38 25.51
N ASN A 132 -9.08 15.47 25.84
CA ASN A 132 -9.23 14.91 27.17
C ASN A 132 -8.23 13.79 27.47
N SER A 133 -7.17 13.64 26.68
CA SER A 133 -6.21 12.54 26.78
C SER A 133 -6.90 11.18 26.76
N VAL A 134 -7.82 11.00 25.83
CA VAL A 134 -8.51 9.71 25.55
C VAL A 134 -8.14 9.27 24.14
N MET A 135 -7.89 8.00 23.97
CA MET A 135 -7.55 7.42 22.66
C MET A 135 -8.75 6.71 22.04
N TYR A 136 -9.05 7.08 20.82
CA TYR A 136 -10.15 6.54 20.02
C TYR A 136 -9.66 5.83 18.77
N ALA A 137 -10.37 4.78 18.37
CA ALA A 137 -10.23 4.13 17.09
C ALA A 137 -11.37 4.55 16.14
N TYR A 138 -11.02 4.81 14.88
CA TYR A 138 -11.96 5.15 13.80
C TYR A 138 -11.83 4.10 12.71
N ILE A 139 -12.91 3.41 12.43
CA ILE A 139 -12.97 2.43 11.34
C ILE A 139 -13.66 3.09 10.14
N ASP A 140 -12.98 3.16 8.99
CA ASP A 140 -13.47 3.81 7.76
C ASP A 140 -14.01 5.25 7.99
N ARG A 141 -13.38 6.00 8.90
CA ARG A 141 -13.78 7.38 9.28
C ARG A 141 -15.21 7.49 9.82
N LYS A 142 -15.76 6.39 10.32
CA LYS A 142 -17.08 6.37 10.97
C LYS A 142 -16.99 6.83 12.43
N LYS A 143 -18.01 6.55 13.22
CA LYS A 143 -18.07 6.93 14.63
C LYS A 143 -16.85 6.44 15.41
N LYS A 144 -16.43 7.24 16.38
CA LYS A 144 -15.30 6.95 17.25
C LYS A 144 -15.63 5.88 18.29
N LEU A 145 -14.70 5.00 18.52
CA LEU A 145 -14.73 3.94 19.52
C LEU A 145 -13.54 4.11 20.47
N PRO A 146 -13.69 3.94 21.79
CA PRO A 146 -12.54 3.83 22.67
C PRO A 146 -11.62 2.69 22.22
N VAL A 147 -10.31 2.88 22.28
CA VAL A 147 -9.33 1.84 21.88
C VAL A 147 -9.46 0.60 22.76
N THR A 148 -9.81 0.78 24.03
CA THR A 148 -10.03 -0.31 25.00
C THR A 148 -11.19 -1.22 24.60
N THR A 149 -12.27 -0.66 24.04
CA THR A 149 -13.37 -1.46 23.45
C THR A 149 -12.86 -2.36 22.31
N LEU A 150 -11.96 -1.85 21.47
CA LEU A 150 -11.34 -2.66 20.42
C LEU A 150 -10.45 -3.76 21.03
N PHE A 151 -9.66 -3.48 22.06
CA PHE A 151 -8.86 -4.50 22.74
C PHE A 151 -9.72 -5.63 23.31
N ARG A 152 -10.84 -5.29 23.97
CA ARG A 152 -11.78 -6.32 24.46
C ARG A 152 -12.33 -7.18 23.34
N ALA A 153 -12.72 -6.57 22.23
CA ALA A 153 -13.27 -7.27 21.07
C ALA A 153 -12.27 -8.20 20.37
N ILE A 154 -10.96 -7.97 20.48
CA ILE A 154 -9.92 -8.85 19.94
C ILE A 154 -9.41 -9.89 20.93
N GLY A 155 -10.02 -9.98 22.13
CA GLY A 155 -9.79 -11.03 23.11
C GLY A 155 -8.98 -10.64 24.36
N TYR A 156 -8.82 -9.35 24.65
CA TYR A 156 -8.29 -8.86 25.94
C TYR A 156 -9.46 -8.37 26.80
N GLU A 157 -10.20 -9.33 27.36
CA GLU A 157 -11.50 -9.09 27.97
C GLU A 157 -11.44 -8.20 29.20
N ARG A 158 -10.50 -8.46 30.11
CA ARG A 158 -10.43 -7.83 31.43
C ARG A 158 -9.55 -6.59 31.42
N ASP A 159 -9.86 -5.64 32.31
CA ASP A 159 -9.02 -4.46 32.54
C ASP A 159 -7.57 -4.85 32.87
N LYS A 160 -7.40 -5.97 33.60
CA LYS A 160 -6.10 -6.55 33.93
C LYS A 160 -5.27 -6.84 32.69
N ASP A 161 -5.85 -7.50 31.68
CA ASP A 161 -5.15 -7.91 30.47
C ASP A 161 -4.67 -6.69 29.67
N ILE A 162 -5.50 -5.66 29.60
CA ILE A 162 -5.16 -4.39 28.94
C ILE A 162 -4.03 -3.66 29.66
N LEU A 163 -4.08 -3.61 31.00
CA LEU A 163 -3.06 -2.93 31.79
C LEU A 163 -1.71 -3.68 31.79
N GLU A 164 -1.74 -5.01 31.75
CA GLU A 164 -0.54 -5.85 31.63
C GLU A 164 0.19 -5.64 30.29
N ILE A 165 -0.54 -5.49 29.17
CA ILE A 165 0.05 -5.20 27.86
C ILE A 165 0.95 -3.97 27.88
N PHE A 166 0.54 -2.94 28.63
CA PHE A 166 1.25 -1.67 28.72
C PHE A 166 2.15 -1.55 29.96
N ASP A 167 2.26 -2.61 30.77
CA ASP A 167 3.02 -2.64 32.02
C ASP A 167 2.65 -1.48 33.00
N LEU A 168 1.36 -1.18 33.09
CA LEU A 168 0.83 -0.04 33.85
C LEU A 168 0.35 -0.42 35.25
N ALA A 169 0.20 -1.70 35.57
CA ALA A 169 -0.32 -2.18 36.83
C ALA A 169 0.67 -3.12 37.49
N GLU A 170 0.68 -3.07 38.81
CA GLU A 170 1.39 -3.97 39.72
C GLU A 170 0.38 -4.90 40.39
N GLU A 171 0.54 -6.21 40.18
CA GLU A 171 -0.33 -7.21 40.81
C GLU A 171 0.11 -7.49 42.24
N ILE A 172 -0.80 -7.30 43.19
CA ILE A 172 -0.53 -7.49 44.62
C ILE A 172 -1.50 -8.54 45.15
N LYS A 173 -0.95 -9.49 45.95
CA LYS A 173 -1.77 -10.47 46.65
C LYS A 173 -2.53 -9.82 47.81
N VAL A 174 -3.82 -10.09 47.88
CA VAL A 174 -4.69 -9.59 48.92
C VAL A 174 -4.33 -10.26 50.24
N SER A 175 -3.80 -9.47 51.17
CA SER A 175 -3.57 -9.87 52.56
C SER A 175 -3.70 -8.63 53.48
N LYS A 176 -4.22 -8.82 54.70
CA LYS A 176 -4.47 -7.73 55.62
C LYS A 176 -3.21 -6.92 55.98
N SER A 177 -2.06 -7.58 56.04
CA SER A 177 -0.76 -6.94 56.30
C SER A 177 -0.13 -6.32 55.07
N GLY A 178 -0.44 -6.88 53.88
CA GLY A 178 0.03 -6.38 52.59
C GLY A 178 -0.68 -5.09 52.20
N LEU A 179 -2.01 -5.07 52.24
CA LEU A 179 -2.82 -3.91 51.85
C LEU A 179 -2.52 -2.65 52.66
N LYS A 180 -2.20 -2.78 53.98
CA LYS A 180 -1.79 -1.66 54.80
C LYS A 180 -0.51 -0.96 54.34
N LYS A 181 0.39 -1.66 53.65
CA LYS A 181 1.61 -1.05 53.06
C LYS A 181 1.33 -0.17 51.85
N TYR A 182 0.21 -0.41 51.18
CA TYR A 182 -0.18 0.29 49.96
C TYR A 182 -1.30 1.30 50.18
N HIS A 183 -1.54 1.67 51.46
CA HIS A 183 -2.50 2.71 51.83
C HIS A 183 -2.21 4.03 51.08
N GLY A 184 -3.23 4.65 50.53
CA GLY A 184 -3.12 5.87 49.71
C GLY A 184 -2.82 5.66 48.22
N ARG A 185 -2.56 4.41 47.79
CA ARG A 185 -2.42 4.10 46.36
C ARG A 185 -3.79 3.87 45.71
N LYS A 186 -3.87 4.13 44.42
CA LYS A 186 -5.09 3.96 43.61
C LYS A 186 -5.17 2.59 42.99
N LEU A 187 -6.37 2.04 42.93
CA LEU A 187 -6.67 0.82 42.18
C LEU A 187 -6.55 1.07 40.68
N ALA A 188 -5.87 0.19 39.97
CA ALA A 188 -5.73 0.25 38.52
C ALA A 188 -6.89 -0.41 37.77
N ALA A 189 -7.53 -1.40 38.39
CA ALA A 189 -8.68 -2.10 37.85
C ALA A 189 -9.76 -2.26 38.90
N ARG A 190 -10.98 -2.55 38.46
CA ARG A 190 -12.12 -2.84 39.35
C ARG A 190 -11.84 -4.07 40.19
N VAL A 191 -12.26 -4.04 41.44
CA VAL A 191 -12.30 -5.23 42.29
C VAL A 191 -13.65 -5.87 42.15
N LEU A 192 -13.67 -7.11 41.68
CA LEU A 192 -14.88 -7.86 41.40
C LEU A 192 -15.04 -8.97 42.46
N ASN A 193 -16.26 -9.15 42.93
CA ASN A 193 -16.70 -10.35 43.62
C ASN A 193 -17.24 -11.32 42.57
N THR A 194 -16.57 -12.43 42.37
CA THR A 194 -16.91 -13.39 41.33
C THR A 194 -17.47 -14.66 41.94
N TRP A 195 -18.67 -15.07 41.55
CA TRP A 195 -19.25 -16.36 41.95
C TRP A 195 -19.82 -17.07 40.71
N TYR A 196 -19.99 -18.37 40.84
CA TYR A 196 -20.61 -19.18 39.78
C TYR A 196 -22.04 -19.52 40.19
N GLU A 197 -22.99 -19.27 39.29
CA GLU A 197 -24.39 -19.64 39.44
C GLU A 197 -24.71 -20.74 38.43
N ASP A 198 -25.14 -21.88 38.94
CA ASP A 198 -25.44 -23.04 38.12
C ASP A 198 -26.92 -22.96 37.64
N PHE A 199 -27.09 -22.90 36.33
CA PHE A 199 -28.40 -22.96 35.68
C PHE A 199 -28.52 -24.30 34.98
N VAL A 200 -29.68 -24.91 35.13
CA VAL A 200 -30.05 -26.10 34.36
C VAL A 200 -30.78 -25.61 33.11
N ASP A 201 -30.26 -25.90 31.96
CA ASP A 201 -30.93 -25.62 30.68
C ASP A 201 -32.15 -26.53 30.58
N GLU A 202 -33.32 -25.93 30.51
CA GLU A 202 -34.63 -26.64 30.47
C GLU A 202 -34.79 -27.50 29.19
N ASP A 203 -34.08 -27.16 28.11
CA ASP A 203 -34.20 -27.87 26.82
C ASP A 203 -33.19 -29.03 26.70
N THR A 204 -31.97 -28.91 27.23
CA THR A 204 -30.92 -29.92 27.10
C THR A 204 -30.65 -30.70 28.38
N GLY A 205 -31.09 -30.19 29.54
CA GLY A 205 -30.84 -30.80 30.85
C GLY A 205 -29.37 -30.71 31.32
N GLU A 206 -28.55 -29.96 30.63
CA GLU A 206 -27.13 -29.73 31.01
C GLU A 206 -27.06 -28.61 32.06
N VAL A 207 -26.16 -28.76 33.03
CA VAL A 207 -25.86 -27.73 34.04
C VAL A 207 -24.81 -26.78 33.44
N VAL A 208 -25.22 -25.56 33.17
CA VAL A 208 -24.34 -24.49 32.70
C VAL A 208 -24.02 -23.59 33.88
N SER A 209 -22.75 -23.56 34.28
CA SER A 209 -22.25 -22.63 35.31
C SER A 209 -21.95 -21.27 34.69
N ILE A 210 -22.71 -20.25 35.04
CA ILE A 210 -22.53 -18.87 34.57
C ILE A 210 -21.71 -18.09 35.62
N GLU A 211 -20.61 -17.48 35.19
CA GLU A 211 -19.81 -16.59 36.01
C GLU A 211 -20.54 -15.26 36.23
N ARG A 212 -20.81 -14.91 37.48
CA ARG A 212 -21.39 -13.62 37.87
C ARG A 212 -20.33 -12.75 38.52
N ASN A 213 -20.27 -11.50 38.09
CA ASN A 213 -19.31 -10.51 38.58
C ASN A 213 -20.04 -9.30 39.16
N GLU A 214 -19.83 -9.02 40.43
CA GLU A 214 -20.31 -7.82 41.11
C GLU A 214 -19.13 -6.87 41.33
N ILE A 215 -19.30 -5.60 40.98
CA ILE A 215 -18.27 -4.57 41.21
C ILE A 215 -18.33 -4.16 42.68
N VAL A 216 -17.30 -4.49 43.44
CA VAL A 216 -17.15 -4.10 44.84
C VAL A 216 -16.53 -2.70 44.96
N LEU A 217 -15.43 -2.46 44.24
CA LEU A 217 -14.76 -1.16 44.15
C LEU A 217 -14.47 -0.81 42.71
N ASP A 218 -14.69 0.44 42.37
CA ASP A 218 -14.37 0.93 41.04
C ASP A 218 -12.89 1.30 40.89
N ARG A 219 -12.43 1.43 39.65
CA ARG A 219 -11.05 1.85 39.33
C ARG A 219 -10.82 3.28 39.87
N ASP A 220 -9.57 3.61 40.07
CA ASP A 220 -9.09 4.89 40.64
C ASP A 220 -9.52 5.16 42.10
N THR A 221 -10.18 4.20 42.75
CA THR A 221 -10.47 4.28 44.17
C THR A 221 -9.18 4.21 44.99
N ILE A 222 -9.02 5.11 45.96
CA ILE A 222 -7.87 5.14 46.86
C ILE A 222 -8.05 4.05 47.91
N ILE A 223 -7.01 3.30 48.22
CA ILE A 223 -7.02 2.31 49.28
C ILE A 223 -6.98 3.02 50.64
N ASP A 224 -8.13 3.04 51.29
CA ASP A 224 -8.31 3.51 52.63
C ASP A 224 -8.64 2.36 53.60
N ASN A 225 -8.67 2.60 54.90
CA ASN A 225 -8.93 1.56 55.89
C ASN A 225 -10.31 0.89 55.71
N ASP A 226 -11.30 1.65 55.30
CA ASP A 226 -12.67 1.15 55.03
C ASP A 226 -12.70 0.26 53.80
N ASN A 227 -12.04 0.68 52.72
CA ASN A 227 -11.95 -0.07 51.44
C ASN A 227 -11.11 -1.36 51.60
N ILE A 228 -10.17 -1.42 52.56
CA ILE A 228 -9.40 -2.64 52.84
C ILE A 228 -10.30 -3.77 53.33
N GLU A 229 -11.31 -3.46 54.17
CA GLU A 229 -12.25 -4.47 54.64
C GLU A 229 -13.14 -4.97 53.51
N GLU A 230 -13.64 -4.09 52.65
CA GLU A 230 -14.42 -4.45 51.48
C GLU A 230 -13.63 -5.33 50.47
N ILE A 231 -12.33 -5.02 50.27
CA ILE A 231 -11.45 -5.85 49.44
C ILE A 231 -11.26 -7.25 50.01
N LEU A 232 -11.14 -7.35 51.34
CA LEU A 232 -10.97 -8.64 52.01
C LEU A 232 -12.26 -9.49 51.95
N GLU A 233 -13.42 -8.84 52.01
CA GLU A 233 -14.73 -9.50 51.92
C GLU A 233 -15.09 -9.93 50.49
N SER A 234 -14.56 -9.26 49.45
CA SER A 234 -14.82 -9.58 48.08
C SER A 234 -14.27 -10.94 47.60
N GLY A 235 -13.42 -11.59 48.43
CA GLY A 235 -12.80 -12.86 48.06
C GLY A 235 -11.76 -12.79 46.93
N ALA A 236 -11.43 -11.61 46.45
CA ALA A 236 -10.40 -11.41 45.42
C ALA A 236 -9.02 -11.87 45.95
N LYS A 237 -8.33 -12.71 45.19
CA LYS A 237 -6.99 -13.22 45.54
C LYS A 237 -5.88 -12.21 45.28
N THR A 238 -6.07 -11.39 44.24
CA THR A 238 -5.12 -10.38 43.78
C THR A 238 -5.84 -9.11 43.39
N ILE A 239 -5.18 -7.97 43.58
CA ILE A 239 -5.64 -6.66 43.14
C ILE A 239 -4.56 -6.00 42.30
N LEU A 240 -4.95 -5.12 41.39
CA LEU A 240 -4.05 -4.35 40.55
C LEU A 240 -3.98 -2.90 41.05
N LEU A 241 -2.77 -2.45 41.31
CA LEU A 241 -2.49 -1.06 41.69
C LEU A 241 -1.78 -0.34 40.53
N HIS A 242 -2.03 0.96 40.42
CA HIS A 242 -1.27 1.79 39.49
C HIS A 242 0.22 1.74 39.81
N LYS A 243 1.05 1.44 38.82
CA LYS A 243 2.50 1.47 38.98
C LYS A 243 2.94 2.91 39.19
N ILE A 244 3.76 3.17 40.20
CA ILE A 244 4.35 4.49 40.44
C ILE A 244 5.51 4.64 39.47
N VAL A 245 5.29 5.33 38.36
CA VAL A 245 6.32 5.55 37.33
C VAL A 245 6.78 6.99 37.44
N SER A 246 7.98 7.20 37.94
CA SER A 246 8.56 8.53 38.11
C SER A 246 9.21 9.11 36.85
N ASP A 247 9.57 8.28 35.85
CA ASP A 247 10.37 8.69 34.70
C ASP A 247 9.84 8.24 33.29
N GLN A 248 8.76 7.48 33.26
CA GLN A 248 8.19 7.03 32.02
C GLN A 248 6.91 7.81 31.76
N GLY A 249 6.94 8.71 30.82
CA GLY A 249 5.86 9.56 30.36
C GLY A 249 4.41 9.08 30.56
N ASP A 250 3.51 9.96 30.25
CA ASP A 250 2.12 9.94 30.65
C ASP A 250 1.31 8.79 30.01
N TYR A 251 1.30 7.60 30.64
CA TYR A 251 0.40 6.51 30.28
C TYR A 251 -1.04 6.74 30.80
N ALA A 252 -1.32 7.90 31.40
CA ALA A 252 -2.65 8.29 31.87
C ALA A 252 -3.71 8.18 30.75
N ILE A 253 -3.30 8.27 29.49
CA ILE A 253 -4.19 8.14 28.33
C ILE A 253 -4.93 6.80 28.29
N ILE A 254 -4.29 5.70 28.68
CA ILE A 254 -4.93 4.38 28.73
C ILE A 254 -5.94 4.32 29.88
N HIS A 255 -5.61 4.87 31.05
CA HIS A 255 -6.53 4.94 32.18
C HIS A 255 -7.75 5.82 31.86
N ASN A 256 -7.53 6.99 31.24
CA ASN A 256 -8.62 7.86 30.83
C ASN A 256 -9.51 7.18 29.78
N THR A 257 -8.92 6.38 28.89
CA THR A 257 -9.67 5.64 27.89
C THR A 257 -10.50 4.53 28.52
N LEU A 258 -9.95 3.80 29.50
CA LEU A 258 -10.68 2.79 30.26
C LEU A 258 -11.88 3.38 31.02
N GLN A 259 -11.74 4.60 31.57
CA GLN A 259 -12.86 5.29 32.24
C GLN A 259 -14.00 5.69 31.27
N LYS A 260 -13.64 5.96 30.01
CA LYS A 260 -14.62 6.32 28.96
C LYS A 260 -15.21 5.12 28.23
N ASP A 261 -14.67 3.92 28.46
CA ASP A 261 -15.16 2.69 27.85
C ASP A 261 -16.50 2.27 28.45
N PRO A 262 -17.57 2.19 27.64
CA PRO A 262 -18.88 1.77 28.14
C PRO A 262 -19.01 0.25 28.31
N THR A 263 -17.99 -0.53 27.89
CA THR A 263 -18.04 -2.00 27.87
C THR A 263 -17.19 -2.62 28.97
N ASN A 264 -17.62 -3.78 29.48
CA ASN A 264 -16.94 -4.50 30.57
C ASN A 264 -16.53 -5.93 30.19
N SER A 265 -17.09 -6.46 29.09
CA SER A 265 -16.82 -7.82 28.60
C SER A 265 -16.54 -7.82 27.11
N GLU A 266 -15.95 -8.92 26.62
CA GLU A 266 -15.72 -9.14 25.18
C GLU A 266 -17.02 -9.08 24.39
N LYS A 267 -18.08 -9.73 24.90
CA LYS A 267 -19.41 -9.75 24.28
C LYS A 267 -19.98 -8.35 24.10
N GLU A 268 -20.01 -7.55 25.17
CA GLU A 268 -20.50 -6.16 25.11
C GLU A 268 -19.69 -5.31 24.13
N ALA A 269 -18.36 -5.51 24.08
CA ALA A 269 -17.48 -4.79 23.18
C ALA A 269 -17.79 -5.12 21.70
N VAL A 270 -17.96 -6.39 21.39
CA VAL A 270 -18.27 -6.86 20.02
C VAL A 270 -19.66 -6.34 19.59
N GLU A 271 -20.67 -6.42 20.47
CA GLU A 271 -22.00 -5.87 20.19
C GLU A 271 -21.97 -4.35 20.02
N HIS A 272 -21.20 -3.64 20.84
CA HIS A 272 -21.04 -2.19 20.74
C HIS A 272 -20.41 -1.79 19.38
N ILE A 273 -19.35 -2.48 18.95
CA ILE A 273 -18.73 -2.26 17.63
C ILE A 273 -19.73 -2.55 16.50
N TYR A 274 -20.50 -3.64 16.61
CA TYR A 274 -21.51 -3.97 15.61
C TYR A 274 -22.55 -2.85 15.46
N ARG A 275 -23.11 -2.36 16.59
CA ARG A 275 -24.08 -1.24 16.59
C ARG A 275 -23.49 0.01 15.94
N GLN A 276 -22.23 0.32 16.22
CA GLN A 276 -21.56 1.48 15.64
C GLN A 276 -21.36 1.34 14.13
N LEU A 277 -21.05 0.15 13.63
CA LEU A 277 -20.77 -0.08 12.21
C LEU A 277 -22.04 -0.26 11.38
N ARG A 278 -23.08 -0.92 11.93
CA ARG A 278 -24.29 -1.31 11.20
C ARG A 278 -25.52 -0.48 11.54
N ASN A 279 -25.50 0.30 12.63
CA ASN A 279 -26.65 1.00 13.19
C ASN A 279 -27.86 0.06 13.49
N ALA A 280 -27.60 -1.19 13.83
CA ALA A 280 -28.59 -2.21 14.15
C ALA A 280 -28.08 -3.10 15.28
N GLU A 281 -28.98 -3.76 15.99
CA GLU A 281 -28.63 -4.78 16.97
C GLU A 281 -28.11 -6.04 16.27
N PRO A 282 -27.10 -6.72 16.82
CA PRO A 282 -26.64 -7.99 16.27
C PRO A 282 -27.68 -9.09 16.50
N PRO A 283 -27.91 -9.99 15.52
CA PRO A 283 -28.82 -11.12 15.72
C PRO A 283 -28.24 -12.14 16.70
N ASP A 284 -26.93 -12.32 16.69
CA ASP A 284 -26.19 -13.23 17.55
C ASP A 284 -24.73 -12.76 17.75
N GLU A 285 -24.07 -13.31 18.75
CA GLU A 285 -22.69 -12.98 19.09
C GLU A 285 -21.69 -13.41 17.99
N GLU A 286 -21.91 -14.56 17.38
CA GLU A 286 -21.06 -15.10 16.30
C GLU A 286 -21.05 -14.19 15.08
N THR A 287 -22.22 -13.70 14.69
CA THR A 287 -22.34 -12.73 13.57
C THR A 287 -21.63 -11.42 13.89
N ALA A 288 -21.74 -10.95 15.11
CA ALA A 288 -21.07 -9.71 15.53
C ALA A 288 -19.53 -9.86 15.52
N ARG A 289 -19.02 -10.96 16.09
CA ARG A 289 -17.59 -11.30 16.06
C ARG A 289 -17.07 -11.49 14.63
N GLY A 290 -17.83 -12.20 13.80
CA GLY A 290 -17.51 -12.44 12.40
C GLY A 290 -17.37 -11.16 11.56
N ILE A 291 -17.95 -10.02 11.97
CA ILE A 291 -17.70 -8.74 11.29
C ILE A 291 -16.32 -8.21 11.57
N ILE A 292 -15.85 -8.26 12.82
CA ILE A 292 -14.52 -7.77 13.20
C ILE A 292 -13.44 -8.62 12.54
N ASP A 293 -13.62 -9.95 12.56
CA ASP A 293 -12.71 -10.88 11.89
C ASP A 293 -12.63 -10.62 10.38
N LYS A 294 -13.76 -10.40 9.73
CA LYS A 294 -13.81 -10.08 8.30
C LYS A 294 -13.21 -8.72 7.96
N LEU A 295 -13.20 -7.76 8.89
CA LEU A 295 -12.67 -6.42 8.64
C LEU A 295 -11.14 -6.38 8.67
N PHE A 296 -10.49 -7.12 9.58
CA PHE A 296 -9.06 -6.96 9.87
C PHE A 296 -8.25 -8.26 9.85
N PHE A 297 -8.87 -9.41 10.13
CA PHE A 297 -8.16 -10.68 10.36
C PHE A 297 -8.41 -11.74 9.27
N SER A 298 -9.28 -11.47 8.30
CA SER A 298 -9.59 -12.40 7.21
C SER A 298 -8.86 -12.04 5.93
N ASP A 299 -8.03 -12.95 5.40
CA ASP A 299 -7.29 -12.81 4.14
C ASP A 299 -8.18 -12.51 2.93
N GLN A 300 -9.45 -12.95 2.97
CA GLN A 300 -10.37 -12.72 1.85
C GLN A 300 -10.74 -11.23 1.68
N ARG A 301 -10.82 -10.47 2.77
CA ARG A 301 -11.31 -9.08 2.76
C ARG A 301 -10.28 -8.04 3.14
N TYR A 302 -9.24 -8.42 3.85
CA TYR A 302 -8.20 -7.53 4.31
C TYR A 302 -6.83 -8.03 3.91
N SER A 303 -6.00 -7.16 3.37
CA SER A 303 -4.60 -7.45 3.08
C SER A 303 -3.77 -6.18 3.16
N LEU A 304 -2.70 -6.22 3.92
CA LEU A 304 -1.66 -5.18 3.92
C LEU A 304 -0.80 -5.24 2.65
N GLY A 305 -0.80 -6.38 1.96
CA GLY A 305 0.16 -6.67 0.89
C GLY A 305 1.58 -6.89 1.43
N GLU A 306 2.47 -7.33 0.59
CA GLU A 306 3.89 -7.51 0.94
C GLU A 306 4.53 -6.18 1.38
N VAL A 307 4.25 -5.11 0.63
CA VAL A 307 4.78 -3.77 0.91
C VAL A 307 4.31 -3.25 2.25
N GLY A 308 3.03 -3.38 2.57
CA GLY A 308 2.46 -2.93 3.84
C GLY A 308 3.04 -3.70 5.03
N ARG A 309 3.18 -5.03 4.90
CA ARG A 309 3.78 -5.87 5.94
C ARG A 309 5.26 -5.53 6.14
N TYR A 310 6.03 -5.39 5.08
CA TYR A 310 7.44 -4.99 5.15
C TYR A 310 7.60 -3.65 5.88
N ARG A 311 6.82 -2.65 5.50
CA ARG A 311 6.90 -1.33 6.12
C ARG A 311 6.48 -1.33 7.59
N MET A 312 5.41 -2.05 7.93
CA MET A 312 4.99 -2.18 9.33
C MET A 312 6.07 -2.86 10.19
N ASN A 313 6.60 -3.98 9.72
CA ASN A 313 7.67 -4.68 10.42
C ASN A 313 8.87 -3.78 10.67
N LYS A 314 9.30 -3.05 9.63
CA LYS A 314 10.46 -2.15 9.72
C LYS A 314 10.22 -0.97 10.66
N LYS A 315 9.07 -0.28 10.54
CA LYS A 315 8.72 0.89 11.35
C LYS A 315 8.52 0.55 12.82
N LEU A 316 7.87 -0.57 13.10
CA LEU A 316 7.50 -0.98 14.45
C LEU A 316 8.51 -1.96 15.08
N GLY A 317 9.55 -2.35 14.36
CA GLY A 317 10.53 -3.34 14.84
C GLY A 317 9.96 -4.75 15.04
N LEU A 318 8.93 -5.12 14.29
CA LEU A 318 8.26 -6.42 14.37
C LEU A 318 8.91 -7.44 13.43
N ASN A 319 8.90 -8.70 13.85
CA ASN A 319 9.38 -9.84 13.05
C ASN A 319 8.23 -10.78 12.65
N VAL A 320 7.14 -10.21 12.15
CA VAL A 320 6.00 -10.99 11.64
C VAL A 320 6.36 -11.52 10.25
N ASP A 321 6.01 -12.79 9.98
CA ASP A 321 6.25 -13.41 8.68
C ASP A 321 5.57 -12.61 7.55
N MET A 322 6.30 -12.43 6.44
CA MET A 322 5.83 -11.72 5.25
C MET A 322 4.62 -12.38 4.58
N SER A 323 4.39 -13.66 4.83
CA SER A 323 3.20 -14.38 4.37
C SER A 323 1.92 -13.95 5.09
N LYS A 324 2.02 -13.42 6.32
CA LYS A 324 0.89 -12.91 7.09
C LYS A 324 0.56 -11.48 6.68
N GLN A 325 -0.32 -11.35 5.70
CA GLN A 325 -0.73 -10.06 5.16
C GLN A 325 -1.93 -9.42 5.87
N VAL A 326 -2.51 -10.09 6.86
CA VAL A 326 -3.58 -9.54 7.72
C VAL A 326 -3.00 -8.83 8.95
N LEU A 327 -3.80 -7.97 9.59
CA LEU A 327 -3.40 -7.41 10.87
C LEU A 327 -3.29 -8.49 11.94
N THR A 328 -2.33 -8.34 12.84
CA THR A 328 -2.19 -9.17 14.02
C THR A 328 -2.50 -8.36 15.28
N LYS A 329 -2.79 -9.05 16.39
CA LYS A 329 -2.98 -8.39 17.69
C LYS A 329 -1.74 -7.60 18.09
N ASP A 330 -0.56 -8.17 17.85
CA ASP A 330 0.73 -7.53 18.16
C ASP A 330 0.96 -6.25 17.35
N ASP A 331 0.51 -6.21 16.09
CA ASP A 331 0.57 -4.99 15.28
C ASP A 331 -0.20 -3.85 15.96
N ILE A 332 -1.45 -4.11 16.39
CA ILE A 332 -2.30 -3.10 17.01
C ILE A 332 -1.69 -2.60 18.32
N ILE A 333 -1.21 -3.52 19.16
CA ILE A 333 -0.57 -3.20 20.44
C ILE A 333 0.67 -2.31 20.21
N THR A 334 1.51 -2.69 19.27
CA THR A 334 2.76 -1.97 18.99
C THR A 334 2.50 -0.60 18.38
N ILE A 335 1.48 -0.46 17.52
CA ILE A 335 1.05 0.84 16.99
C ILE A 335 0.63 1.77 18.13
N ILE A 336 -0.13 1.27 19.10
CA ILE A 336 -0.59 2.09 20.22
C ILE A 336 0.57 2.43 21.17
N LYS A 337 1.49 1.50 21.41
CA LYS A 337 2.72 1.78 22.16
C LYS A 337 3.54 2.90 21.49
N TYR A 338 3.76 2.82 20.20
CA TYR A 338 4.47 3.85 19.45
C TYR A 338 3.74 5.20 19.49
N LEU A 339 2.39 5.20 19.43
CA LEU A 339 1.60 6.43 19.56
C LEU A 339 1.75 7.06 20.95
N ILE A 340 1.84 6.26 22.00
CA ILE A 340 2.11 6.74 23.36
C ILE A 340 3.54 7.31 23.47
N GLU A 341 4.52 6.65 22.82
CA GLU A 341 5.90 7.16 22.75
C GLU A 341 5.97 8.52 22.02
N LEU A 342 5.17 8.71 20.97
CA LEU A 342 5.02 10.01 20.30
C LEU A 342 4.48 11.10 21.22
N ILE A 343 3.45 10.80 22.00
CA ILE A 343 2.89 11.74 22.99
C ILE A 343 3.97 12.15 24.00
N ASN A 344 4.84 11.22 24.37
CA ASN A 344 5.95 11.42 25.29
C ASN A 344 7.20 12.03 24.62
N SER A 345 7.13 12.42 23.35
CA SER A 345 8.24 12.97 22.57
C SER A 345 9.47 12.05 22.48
N LYS A 346 9.27 10.73 22.53
CA LYS A 346 10.33 9.70 22.39
C LYS A 346 10.41 9.12 20.99
N ALA A 347 9.45 9.45 20.12
CA ALA A 347 9.38 8.96 18.75
C ALA A 347 9.15 10.13 17.77
N GLU A 348 9.30 9.88 16.49
CA GLU A 348 9.14 10.87 15.42
C GLU A 348 7.90 10.60 14.59
N ILE A 349 7.28 11.68 14.11
CA ILE A 349 6.14 11.64 13.18
C ILE A 349 6.65 11.32 11.77
N ASP A 350 5.78 10.72 10.96
CA ASP A 350 6.09 10.43 9.57
C ASP A 350 5.82 11.63 8.67
N ASP A 351 6.75 11.89 7.75
CA ASP A 351 6.53 12.81 6.65
C ASP A 351 5.76 12.11 5.52
N ILE A 352 4.55 12.57 5.26
CA ILE A 352 3.64 11.97 4.28
C ILE A 352 4.14 12.15 2.85
N ASP A 353 4.87 13.25 2.57
CA ASP A 353 5.32 13.60 1.23
C ASP A 353 6.68 12.99 0.88
N HIS A 354 7.35 12.39 1.83
CA HIS A 354 8.56 11.65 1.62
C HIS A 354 8.35 10.47 0.67
N LEU A 355 9.23 10.27 -0.33
CA LEU A 355 9.08 9.19 -1.32
C LEU A 355 9.27 7.78 -0.76
N SER A 356 9.70 7.62 0.49
CA SER A 356 9.62 6.35 1.20
C SER A 356 8.17 6.01 1.60
N ASN A 357 7.32 7.01 1.75
CA ASN A 357 5.91 6.90 2.14
C ASN A 357 4.96 6.97 0.94
N ARG A 358 5.43 7.43 -0.20
CA ARG A 358 4.69 7.48 -1.46
C ARG A 358 5.24 6.43 -2.42
N ARG A 359 4.34 5.68 -3.02
CA ARG A 359 4.67 4.54 -3.87
C ARG A 359 4.00 4.70 -5.24
N VAL A 360 4.62 4.13 -6.25
CA VAL A 360 4.08 4.08 -7.61
C VAL A 360 3.25 2.83 -7.80
N ARG A 361 2.00 3.02 -8.22
CA ARG A 361 1.10 1.96 -8.63
C ARG A 361 1.12 1.88 -10.15
N THR A 362 1.79 0.87 -10.67
CA THR A 362 1.95 0.66 -12.11
C THR A 362 0.68 0.11 -12.77
N VAL A 363 0.65 0.09 -14.09
CA VAL A 363 -0.49 -0.45 -14.85
C VAL A 363 -0.80 -1.90 -14.52
N GLY A 364 0.21 -2.74 -14.30
CA GLY A 364 0.02 -4.14 -13.95
C GLY A 364 -0.74 -4.32 -12.64
N GLU A 365 -0.39 -3.55 -11.62
CA GLU A 365 -1.06 -3.56 -10.33
C GLU A 365 -2.50 -3.01 -10.41
N GLN A 366 -2.72 -1.94 -11.18
CA GLN A 366 -4.04 -1.38 -11.41
C GLN A 366 -4.97 -2.38 -12.10
N LEU A 367 -4.48 -3.05 -13.15
CA LEU A 367 -5.23 -4.09 -13.86
C LEU A 367 -5.49 -5.32 -12.99
N SER A 368 -4.51 -5.76 -12.22
CA SER A 368 -4.66 -6.88 -11.28
C SER A 368 -5.77 -6.61 -10.27
N SER A 369 -5.85 -5.39 -9.74
CA SER A 369 -6.93 -5.00 -8.82
C SER A 369 -8.31 -5.07 -9.50
N GLN A 370 -8.44 -4.59 -10.74
CA GLN A 370 -9.71 -4.65 -11.47
C GLN A 370 -10.06 -6.08 -11.88
N PHE A 371 -9.07 -6.87 -12.26
CA PHE A 371 -9.24 -8.29 -12.54
C PHE A 371 -9.76 -9.04 -11.31
N GLY A 372 -9.20 -8.78 -10.12
CA GLY A 372 -9.67 -9.33 -8.85
C GLY A 372 -11.13 -8.97 -8.56
N VAL A 373 -11.54 -7.72 -8.79
CA VAL A 373 -12.95 -7.29 -8.66
C VAL A 373 -13.85 -8.03 -9.64
N GLY A 374 -13.39 -8.22 -10.89
CA GLY A 374 -14.12 -8.97 -11.91
C GLY A 374 -14.30 -10.43 -11.53
N LEU A 375 -13.25 -11.09 -11.03
CA LEU A 375 -13.29 -12.48 -10.54
C LEU A 375 -14.20 -12.64 -9.33
N ALA A 376 -14.15 -11.71 -8.36
CA ALA A 376 -15.02 -11.75 -7.19
C ALA A 376 -16.50 -11.64 -7.56
N ARG A 377 -16.86 -10.78 -8.52
CA ARG A 377 -18.23 -10.69 -9.06
C ARG A 377 -18.62 -11.98 -9.79
N MET A 378 -17.71 -12.55 -10.57
CA MET A 378 -17.95 -13.82 -11.27
C MET A 378 -18.15 -14.95 -10.26
N ALA A 379 -17.31 -15.07 -9.24
CA ALA A 379 -17.42 -16.08 -8.18
C ALA A 379 -18.78 -15.98 -7.44
N ARG A 380 -19.24 -14.76 -7.17
CA ARG A 380 -20.59 -14.55 -6.61
C ARG A 380 -21.69 -15.08 -7.53
N THR A 381 -21.63 -14.75 -8.82
CA THR A 381 -22.63 -15.23 -9.81
C THR A 381 -22.59 -16.74 -9.96
N ILE A 382 -21.39 -17.34 -9.93
CA ILE A 382 -21.24 -18.81 -9.96
C ILE A 382 -21.92 -19.43 -8.76
N ARG A 383 -21.67 -18.92 -7.55
CA ARG A 383 -22.29 -19.42 -6.32
C ARG A 383 -23.82 -19.30 -6.37
N GLU A 384 -24.34 -18.16 -6.83
CA GLU A 384 -25.78 -17.96 -7.01
C GLU A 384 -26.38 -18.97 -7.99
N ARG A 385 -25.69 -19.27 -9.11
CA ARG A 385 -26.14 -20.28 -10.08
C ARG A 385 -26.05 -21.70 -9.56
N MET A 386 -25.01 -22.04 -8.80
CA MET A 386 -24.88 -23.36 -8.16
C MET A 386 -26.03 -23.59 -7.17
N ASN A 387 -26.40 -22.60 -6.37
CA ASN A 387 -27.48 -22.71 -5.39
C ASN A 387 -28.87 -22.87 -6.00
N VAL A 388 -29.11 -22.37 -7.20
CA VAL A 388 -30.43 -22.43 -7.88
C VAL A 388 -30.65 -23.76 -8.60
N ARG A 389 -29.57 -24.47 -8.97
CA ARG A 389 -29.62 -25.67 -9.84
C ARG A 389 -29.45 -27.00 -9.08
N ASP A 390 -30.13 -27.16 -7.96
CA ASP A 390 -30.00 -28.32 -7.05
C ASP A 390 -30.18 -29.70 -7.70
N ASN A 391 -30.82 -29.83 -8.86
CA ASN A 391 -31.22 -31.12 -9.44
C ASN A 391 -30.86 -31.32 -10.94
N GLU A 392 -30.10 -30.42 -11.54
CA GLU A 392 -29.72 -30.51 -12.95
C GLU A 392 -28.25 -30.82 -13.11
N VAL A 393 -27.90 -31.64 -14.11
CA VAL A 393 -26.52 -31.82 -14.54
C VAL A 393 -26.05 -30.54 -15.21
N PHE A 394 -25.12 -29.84 -14.56
CA PHE A 394 -24.54 -28.61 -15.08
C PHE A 394 -23.05 -28.74 -15.30
N THR A 395 -22.54 -27.97 -16.25
CA THR A 395 -21.12 -27.98 -16.62
C THR A 395 -20.45 -26.69 -16.18
N PRO A 396 -19.11 -26.63 -16.03
CA PRO A 396 -18.38 -25.40 -15.73
C PRO A 396 -18.69 -24.24 -16.67
N ILE A 397 -18.98 -24.50 -17.96
CA ILE A 397 -19.36 -23.49 -18.94
C ILE A 397 -20.68 -22.81 -18.60
N ASP A 398 -21.66 -23.57 -18.09
CA ASP A 398 -23.00 -23.03 -17.74
C ASP A 398 -22.95 -22.11 -16.52
N LEU A 399 -21.97 -22.31 -15.65
CA LEU A 399 -21.78 -21.51 -14.42
C LEU A 399 -21.12 -20.17 -14.72
N ILE A 400 -20.25 -20.09 -15.72
CA ILE A 400 -19.39 -18.93 -15.95
C ILE A 400 -20.07 -17.95 -16.94
N ASN A 401 -19.99 -16.67 -16.59
CA ASN A 401 -20.37 -15.58 -17.47
C ASN A 401 -19.17 -14.70 -17.77
N ALA A 402 -18.57 -14.90 -18.93
CA ALA A 402 -17.40 -14.13 -19.40
C ALA A 402 -17.65 -12.61 -19.51
N LYS A 403 -18.91 -12.18 -19.72
CA LYS A 403 -19.25 -10.75 -19.79
C LYS A 403 -19.00 -10.03 -18.47
N THR A 404 -19.08 -10.71 -17.33
CA THR A 404 -18.84 -10.11 -16.01
C THR A 404 -17.41 -9.59 -15.86
N LEU A 405 -16.44 -10.41 -16.25
CA LEU A 405 -15.03 -10.02 -16.22
C LEU A 405 -14.70 -8.97 -17.28
N SER A 406 -15.11 -9.23 -18.54
CA SER A 406 -14.85 -8.32 -19.65
C SER A 406 -15.45 -6.93 -19.45
N SER A 407 -16.63 -6.82 -18.82
CA SER A 407 -17.25 -5.52 -18.55
C SER A 407 -16.45 -4.68 -17.54
N VAL A 408 -15.87 -5.29 -16.52
CA VAL A 408 -15.05 -4.58 -15.53
C VAL A 408 -13.77 -4.05 -16.17
N ILE A 409 -13.10 -4.88 -16.98
CA ILE A 409 -11.86 -4.51 -17.67
C ILE A 409 -12.12 -3.41 -18.71
N ASN A 410 -13.18 -3.56 -19.52
CA ASN A 410 -13.55 -2.55 -20.50
C ASN A 410 -13.95 -1.21 -19.85
N SER A 411 -14.63 -1.26 -18.71
CA SER A 411 -14.94 -0.07 -17.94
C SER A 411 -13.68 0.63 -17.42
N PHE A 412 -12.69 -0.13 -16.97
CA PHE A 412 -11.40 0.44 -16.56
C PHE A 412 -10.73 1.21 -17.70
N PHE A 413 -10.53 0.58 -18.85
CA PHE A 413 -9.88 1.26 -19.98
C PHE A 413 -10.70 2.42 -20.57
N GLY A 414 -12.02 2.36 -20.48
CA GLY A 414 -12.90 3.39 -21.02
C GLY A 414 -13.14 4.59 -20.11
N THR A 415 -13.27 4.37 -18.82
CA THR A 415 -13.76 5.39 -17.87
C THR A 415 -12.80 5.76 -16.75
N ASN A 416 -11.74 4.98 -16.51
CA ASN A 416 -10.77 5.30 -15.46
C ASN A 416 -10.00 6.57 -15.83
N GLN A 417 -9.83 7.47 -14.85
CA GLN A 417 -9.10 8.73 -15.03
C GLN A 417 -7.63 8.54 -15.42
N LEU A 418 -7.02 7.41 -15.08
CA LEU A 418 -5.63 7.08 -15.38
C LEU A 418 -5.45 6.46 -16.76
N SER A 419 -6.51 5.90 -17.35
CA SER A 419 -6.50 5.46 -18.75
C SER A 419 -6.80 6.64 -19.66
N GLN A 420 -5.76 7.19 -20.27
CA GLN A 420 -5.82 8.41 -21.06
C GLN A 420 -5.55 8.11 -22.54
N PHE A 421 -6.16 8.90 -23.42
CA PHE A 421 -5.81 8.91 -24.83
C PHE A 421 -4.35 9.36 -24.97
N MET A 422 -3.54 8.63 -25.72
CA MET A 422 -2.13 8.94 -25.88
C MET A 422 -1.92 10.31 -26.55
N ASP A 423 -1.10 11.15 -25.95
CA ASP A 423 -0.63 12.38 -26.56
C ASP A 423 0.41 12.03 -27.62
N GLN A 424 0.05 12.18 -28.89
CA GLN A 424 0.81 11.70 -30.06
C GLN A 424 1.20 12.85 -30.99
N THR A 425 1.33 14.08 -30.47
CA THR A 425 1.72 15.26 -31.26
C THR A 425 3.13 15.08 -31.84
N ASN A 426 4.05 14.55 -31.05
CA ASN A 426 5.42 14.24 -31.45
C ASN A 426 5.98 13.08 -30.61
N PRO A 427 7.12 12.47 -30.99
CA PRO A 427 7.71 11.37 -30.23
C PRO A 427 8.03 11.69 -28.78
N LEU A 428 8.44 12.93 -28.48
CA LEU A 428 8.72 13.38 -27.11
C LEU A 428 7.45 13.40 -26.25
N ALA A 429 6.31 13.83 -26.81
CA ALA A 429 5.03 13.81 -26.12
C ALA A 429 4.60 12.38 -25.76
N GLU A 430 4.82 11.41 -26.64
CA GLU A 430 4.54 10.00 -26.38
C GLU A 430 5.39 9.45 -25.21
N ILE A 431 6.70 9.70 -25.22
CA ILE A 431 7.62 9.23 -24.18
C ILE A 431 7.25 9.86 -22.83
N THR A 432 7.03 11.16 -22.80
CA THR A 432 6.69 11.87 -21.56
C THR A 432 5.35 11.44 -21.00
N HIS A 433 4.38 11.13 -21.85
CA HIS A 433 3.09 10.60 -21.41
C HIS A 433 3.23 9.22 -20.73
N LYS A 434 4.05 8.33 -21.29
CA LYS A 434 4.31 6.99 -20.73
C LYS A 434 5.07 7.04 -19.41
N ARG A 435 5.91 8.05 -19.19
CA ARG A 435 6.72 8.24 -17.97
C ARG A 435 6.07 9.16 -16.93
N ARG A 436 4.82 9.54 -17.14
CA ARG A 436 4.06 10.42 -16.24
C ARG A 436 3.62 9.66 -14.97
N LEU A 437 3.64 10.37 -13.85
CA LEU A 437 3.12 9.91 -12.57
C LEU A 437 2.03 10.87 -12.12
N SER A 438 0.83 10.34 -11.83
CA SER A 438 -0.31 11.13 -11.38
C SER A 438 -0.64 10.84 -9.93
N ALA A 439 -0.78 11.87 -9.10
CA ALA A 439 -1.30 11.73 -7.74
C ALA A 439 -2.84 11.64 -7.69
N LEU A 440 -3.49 11.89 -8.82
CA LEU A 440 -4.95 11.85 -8.97
C LEU A 440 -5.45 10.44 -9.24
N GLY A 441 -6.76 10.26 -9.26
CA GLY A 441 -7.41 9.01 -9.62
C GLY A 441 -7.99 8.25 -8.45
N PRO A 442 -8.51 7.05 -8.66
CA PRO A 442 -9.13 6.23 -7.62
C PRO A 442 -8.13 5.89 -6.50
N GLY A 443 -8.51 6.19 -5.26
CA GLY A 443 -7.63 6.01 -4.10
C GLY A 443 -6.51 7.05 -3.96
N GLY A 444 -6.44 8.02 -4.87
CA GLY A 444 -5.51 9.15 -4.83
C GLY A 444 -6.15 10.45 -4.31
N LEU A 445 -5.49 11.56 -4.61
CA LEU A 445 -5.92 12.90 -4.21
C LEU A 445 -6.97 13.46 -5.18
N SER A 446 -7.78 14.39 -4.68
CA SER A 446 -8.61 15.25 -5.53
C SER A 446 -7.95 16.63 -5.66
N ARG A 447 -8.13 17.29 -6.81
CA ARG A 447 -7.54 18.62 -7.08
C ARG A 447 -7.87 19.66 -6.01
N GLU A 448 -9.12 19.64 -5.55
CA GLU A 448 -9.64 20.61 -4.59
C GLU A 448 -9.14 20.39 -3.16
N ARG A 449 -8.83 19.13 -2.81
CA ARG A 449 -8.38 18.74 -1.46
C ARG A 449 -6.86 18.69 -1.32
N ALA A 450 -6.13 18.80 -2.42
CA ALA A 450 -4.68 18.82 -2.40
C ALA A 450 -4.16 20.19 -1.94
N GLY A 451 -3.52 20.23 -0.76
CA GLY A 451 -2.85 21.40 -0.23
C GLY A 451 -1.57 21.76 -0.98
N PHE A 452 -0.90 22.82 -0.55
CA PHE A 452 0.38 23.24 -1.12
C PHE A 452 1.49 22.24 -0.86
N GLU A 453 1.52 21.63 0.32
CA GLU A 453 2.58 20.68 0.72
C GLU A 453 2.74 19.52 -0.25
N VAL A 454 1.64 18.92 -0.71
CA VAL A 454 1.67 17.81 -1.68
C VAL A 454 2.14 18.25 -3.07
N ARG A 455 1.99 19.53 -3.40
CA ARG A 455 2.35 20.11 -4.70
C ARG A 455 3.79 20.60 -4.77
N ASP A 456 4.41 20.78 -3.60
CA ASP A 456 5.77 21.24 -3.49
C ASP A 456 6.80 20.17 -3.86
N VAL A 457 8.01 20.60 -4.14
CA VAL A 457 9.14 19.72 -4.39
C VAL A 457 9.78 19.34 -3.06
N HIS A 458 9.77 18.06 -2.77
CA HIS A 458 10.40 17.49 -1.59
C HIS A 458 11.86 17.12 -1.87
N TYR A 459 12.76 17.17 -0.88
CA TYR A 459 14.17 16.82 -1.08
C TYR A 459 14.39 15.39 -1.60
N THR A 460 13.48 14.45 -1.27
CA THR A 460 13.52 13.07 -1.78
C THR A 460 13.20 12.94 -3.27
N HIS A 461 12.70 14.00 -3.90
CA HIS A 461 12.44 14.02 -5.34
C HIS A 461 13.73 14.01 -6.16
N TYR A 462 14.88 14.33 -5.55
CA TYR A 462 16.16 14.37 -6.23
C TYR A 462 16.46 13.05 -6.94
N GLY A 463 16.70 13.12 -8.24
CA GLY A 463 16.99 11.96 -9.09
C GLY A 463 15.80 11.01 -9.33
N ARG A 464 14.62 11.27 -8.77
CA ARG A 464 13.42 10.43 -8.86
C ARG A 464 12.30 11.10 -9.64
N LEU A 465 11.92 12.29 -9.23
CA LEU A 465 10.90 13.09 -9.90
C LEU A 465 11.51 14.40 -10.39
N CYS A 466 11.19 14.79 -11.62
CA CYS A 466 11.66 16.05 -12.16
C CYS A 466 11.00 17.24 -11.42
N PRO A 467 11.79 18.19 -10.90
CA PRO A 467 11.24 19.35 -10.21
C PRO A 467 10.65 20.41 -11.17
N ILE A 468 10.93 20.31 -12.46
CA ILE A 468 10.60 21.29 -13.49
C ILE A 468 9.36 20.88 -14.28
N GLU A 469 9.30 19.62 -14.74
CA GLU A 469 8.24 19.14 -15.62
C GLU A 469 6.96 18.83 -14.84
N THR A 470 6.03 19.77 -14.83
CA THR A 470 4.67 19.65 -14.27
C THR A 470 3.71 20.50 -15.09
N PRO A 471 2.40 20.14 -15.17
CA PRO A 471 1.42 20.99 -15.82
C PRO A 471 1.31 22.36 -15.14
N GLU A 472 0.94 23.36 -15.92
CA GLU A 472 0.52 24.67 -15.43
C GLU A 472 -0.98 24.65 -15.06
N GLY A 473 -1.34 25.34 -14.00
CA GLY A 473 -2.74 25.48 -13.57
C GLY A 473 -3.15 24.53 -12.44
N PRO A 474 -4.41 24.02 -12.40
CA PRO A 474 -4.96 23.31 -11.25
C PRO A 474 -4.25 22.00 -10.88
N ASN A 475 -3.55 21.41 -11.83
CA ASN A 475 -2.84 20.13 -11.66
C ASN A 475 -1.35 20.29 -11.31
N ILE A 476 -0.88 21.52 -11.09
CA ILE A 476 0.52 21.77 -10.74
C ILE A 476 0.95 20.94 -9.54
N GLY A 477 2.10 20.29 -9.63
CA GLY A 477 2.66 19.43 -8.58
C GLY A 477 1.94 18.09 -8.35
N LEU A 478 0.73 17.90 -8.89
CA LEU A 478 -0.02 16.64 -8.77
C LEU A 478 0.30 15.65 -9.89
N ILE A 479 0.78 16.16 -11.00
CA ILE A 479 1.24 15.35 -12.12
C ILE A 479 2.71 15.65 -12.32
N SER A 480 3.54 14.62 -12.16
CA SER A 480 4.99 14.70 -12.23
C SER A 480 5.53 13.77 -13.32
N SER A 481 6.76 13.98 -13.72
CA SER A 481 7.47 13.09 -14.64
C SER A 481 8.63 12.41 -13.95
N LEU A 482 8.86 11.14 -14.30
CA LEU A 482 9.99 10.37 -13.80
C LEU A 482 11.30 10.94 -14.33
N SER A 483 12.33 11.07 -13.48
CA SER A 483 13.66 11.52 -13.88
C SER A 483 14.31 10.51 -14.84
N VAL A 484 15.30 10.97 -15.60
CA VAL A 484 15.93 10.20 -16.71
C VAL A 484 16.41 8.83 -16.26
N PHE A 485 17.13 8.74 -15.15
CA PHE A 485 17.75 7.50 -14.66
C PHE A 485 16.93 6.79 -13.58
N ALA A 486 15.80 7.35 -13.18
CA ALA A 486 14.97 6.76 -12.15
C ALA A 486 14.30 5.46 -12.61
N LYS A 487 14.18 4.51 -11.70
CA LYS A 487 13.48 3.23 -11.89
C LYS A 487 12.50 3.01 -10.76
N VAL A 488 11.51 2.18 -10.99
CA VAL A 488 10.57 1.72 -9.97
C VAL A 488 10.95 0.29 -9.58
N ASN A 489 11.15 0.04 -8.28
CA ASN A 489 11.49 -1.28 -7.78
C ASN A 489 10.26 -2.21 -7.73
N ASN A 490 10.47 -3.48 -7.37
CA ASN A 490 9.39 -4.47 -7.28
C ASN A 490 8.32 -4.12 -6.24
N MET A 491 8.68 -3.33 -5.21
CA MET A 491 7.75 -2.86 -4.19
C MET A 491 7.00 -1.57 -4.60
N GLY A 492 7.36 -0.96 -5.72
CA GLY A 492 6.74 0.26 -6.24
C GLY A 492 7.42 1.56 -5.80
N PHE A 493 8.53 1.52 -5.09
CA PHE A 493 9.28 2.72 -4.72
C PHE A 493 10.22 3.15 -5.83
N ILE A 494 10.42 4.47 -5.96
CA ILE A 494 11.29 5.04 -7.00
C ILE A 494 12.73 5.02 -6.48
N GLU A 495 13.62 4.48 -7.29
CA GLU A 495 15.04 4.38 -7.02
C GLU A 495 15.84 5.23 -8.01
N THR A 496 16.96 5.73 -7.55
CA THR A 496 17.92 6.51 -8.37
C THR A 496 19.32 5.92 -8.26
N PRO A 497 20.13 5.95 -9.33
CA PRO A 497 21.45 5.36 -9.31
C PRO A 497 22.48 6.27 -8.63
N TYR A 498 23.39 5.66 -7.89
CA TYR A 498 24.54 6.29 -7.27
C TYR A 498 25.79 5.45 -7.43
N ARG A 499 26.96 6.07 -7.44
CA ARG A 499 28.26 5.39 -7.40
C ARG A 499 28.73 5.30 -5.96
N LYS A 500 29.21 4.13 -5.56
CA LYS A 500 29.76 3.92 -4.22
C LYS A 500 31.10 4.61 -4.07
N VAL A 501 31.30 5.25 -2.93
CA VAL A 501 32.58 5.83 -2.52
C VAL A 501 33.08 5.10 -1.27
N SER A 502 34.32 4.70 -1.28
CA SER A 502 34.97 4.05 -0.14
C SER A 502 36.27 4.77 0.19
N LYS A 503 36.33 5.39 1.39
CA LYS A 503 37.53 6.12 1.87
C LYS A 503 38.02 7.19 0.89
N GLY A 504 37.14 7.92 0.25
CA GLY A 504 37.48 8.97 -0.72
C GLY A 504 37.86 8.47 -2.12
N VAL A 505 37.58 7.20 -2.44
CA VAL A 505 37.78 6.63 -3.77
C VAL A 505 36.43 6.24 -4.35
N VAL A 506 36.08 6.82 -5.48
CA VAL A 506 34.85 6.53 -6.25
C VAL A 506 35.05 5.27 -7.06
N ASP A 507 34.14 4.34 -6.98
CA ASP A 507 34.15 3.14 -7.80
C ASP A 507 33.61 3.46 -9.22
N LEU A 508 34.53 3.60 -10.16
CA LEU A 508 34.21 3.89 -11.57
C LEU A 508 33.97 2.64 -12.41
N LYS A 509 34.32 1.45 -11.89
CA LYS A 509 34.28 0.19 -12.65
C LYS A 509 33.01 -0.60 -12.44
N SER A 510 32.43 -0.53 -11.24
CA SER A 510 31.20 -1.24 -10.90
C SER A 510 29.98 -0.53 -11.49
N GLU A 511 28.92 -1.29 -11.69
CA GLU A 511 27.62 -0.73 -12.05
C GLU A 511 27.09 0.17 -10.93
N PRO A 512 26.37 1.24 -11.28
CA PRO A 512 25.74 2.10 -10.30
C PRO A 512 24.74 1.32 -9.42
N ILE A 513 24.69 1.65 -8.14
CA ILE A 513 23.76 1.06 -7.18
C ILE A 513 22.51 1.93 -7.15
N TYR A 514 21.34 1.30 -7.28
CA TYR A 514 20.05 1.97 -7.15
C TYR A 514 19.63 2.00 -5.69
N LEU A 515 19.33 3.20 -5.18
CA LEU A 515 18.87 3.41 -3.82
C LEU A 515 17.46 4.00 -3.81
N SER A 516 16.61 3.47 -2.95
CA SER A 516 15.31 4.07 -2.62
C SER A 516 15.50 5.29 -1.70
N ALA A 517 14.46 6.09 -1.54
CA ALA A 517 14.50 7.26 -0.67
C ALA A 517 14.81 6.91 0.79
N GLU A 518 14.33 5.76 1.25
CA GLU A 518 14.56 5.24 2.61
C GLU A 518 16.01 4.78 2.83
N GLU A 519 16.61 4.15 1.83
CA GLU A 519 18.01 3.71 1.88
C GLU A 519 19.00 4.88 1.76
N GLU A 520 18.56 5.97 1.14
CA GLU A 520 19.32 7.20 0.99
C GLU A 520 19.38 8.03 2.29
N GLU A 521 18.40 7.90 3.18
CA GLU A 521 18.40 8.57 4.48
C GLU A 521 19.72 8.33 5.23
N ASN A 522 20.21 9.35 5.88
CA ASN A 522 21.48 9.31 6.62
C ASN A 522 22.74 9.01 5.75
N LYS A 523 22.65 9.11 4.42
CA LYS A 523 23.82 8.98 3.54
C LYS A 523 24.34 10.33 3.09
N LEU A 524 25.66 10.45 3.07
CA LEU A 524 26.37 11.62 2.57
C LEU A 524 26.68 11.40 1.08
N ILE A 525 26.03 12.19 0.22
CA ILE A 525 26.10 12.02 -1.22
C ILE A 525 26.74 13.27 -1.84
N ALA A 526 27.84 13.07 -2.52
CA ALA A 526 28.56 14.15 -3.20
C ALA A 526 28.05 14.34 -4.65
N GLN A 527 28.36 15.48 -5.22
CA GLN A 527 27.98 15.81 -6.61
C GLN A 527 28.82 15.00 -7.62
N SER A 528 28.29 14.84 -8.83
CA SER A 528 28.98 14.12 -9.92
C SER A 528 30.17 14.85 -10.54
N ASN A 529 30.26 16.17 -10.36
CA ASN A 529 31.28 17.03 -10.93
C ASN A 529 32.53 17.16 -10.08
N LEU A 530 32.69 16.29 -9.07
CA LEU A 530 33.90 16.24 -8.27
C LEU A 530 35.14 15.94 -9.13
N ALA A 531 36.26 16.66 -8.84
CA ALA A 531 37.53 16.36 -9.44
C ALA A 531 38.06 15.03 -8.90
N VAL A 532 38.10 14.02 -9.77
CA VAL A 532 38.61 12.67 -9.46
C VAL A 532 39.82 12.36 -10.30
N ASP A 533 40.82 11.70 -9.70
CA ASP A 533 41.98 11.19 -10.40
C ASP A 533 41.63 9.96 -11.28
N LYS A 534 42.50 9.55 -12.17
CA LYS A 534 42.33 8.36 -13.03
C LYS A 534 42.01 7.08 -12.26
N ASN A 535 42.40 7.02 -10.99
CA ASN A 535 42.13 5.89 -10.09
C ASN A 535 40.80 6.06 -9.30
N GLY A 536 40.02 7.10 -9.56
CA GLY A 536 38.77 7.38 -8.84
C GLY A 536 38.92 8.11 -7.50
N LYS A 537 40.16 8.50 -7.10
CA LYS A 537 40.40 9.22 -5.85
C LYS A 537 39.93 10.67 -5.97
N ILE A 538 39.16 11.15 -5.00
CA ILE A 538 38.75 12.54 -4.89
C ILE A 538 39.98 13.40 -4.55
N ILE A 539 40.21 14.46 -5.33
CA ILE A 539 41.38 15.33 -5.20
C ILE A 539 41.18 16.33 -4.06
N GLU A 540 39.96 16.82 -3.87
CA GLU A 540 39.63 17.80 -2.86
C GLU A 540 39.55 17.16 -1.47
N GLU A 541 40.12 17.81 -0.44
CA GLU A 541 40.04 17.33 0.95
C GLU A 541 38.65 17.53 1.53
N LYS A 542 37.98 18.65 1.21
CA LYS A 542 36.62 18.98 1.66
C LYS A 542 35.70 19.11 0.47
N VAL A 543 34.56 18.44 0.57
CA VAL A 543 33.54 18.42 -0.48
C VAL A 543 32.17 18.79 0.10
N ILE A 544 31.34 19.39 -0.74
CA ILE A 544 29.95 19.63 -0.40
C ILE A 544 29.18 18.34 -0.66
N ALA A 545 28.53 17.82 0.38
CA ALA A 545 27.65 16.66 0.27
C ALA A 545 26.21 17.09 0.51
N ARG A 546 25.29 16.25 0.09
CA ARG A 546 23.86 16.36 0.35
C ARG A 546 23.46 15.34 1.40
N GLN A 547 22.71 15.76 2.41
CA GLN A 547 22.10 14.90 3.41
C GLN A 547 20.75 15.49 3.81
N GLU A 548 19.66 14.76 3.59
CA GLU A 548 18.29 15.09 4.04
C GLU A 548 17.84 16.54 3.74
N GLY A 549 18.26 17.08 2.59
CA GLY A 549 17.95 18.45 2.18
C GLY A 549 18.96 19.51 2.60
N ASP A 550 19.92 19.19 3.47
CA ASP A 550 21.04 20.06 3.84
C ASP A 550 22.29 19.79 3.00
N PHE A 551 23.20 20.76 2.96
CA PHE A 551 24.44 20.71 2.19
C PHE A 551 25.66 20.91 3.10
N PRO A 552 25.99 19.93 3.95
CA PRO A 552 27.18 20.04 4.81
C PRO A 552 28.47 19.95 4.00
N VAL A 553 29.51 20.67 4.47
CA VAL A 553 30.87 20.54 3.97
C VAL A 553 31.60 19.50 4.82
N ILE A 554 31.96 18.39 4.20
CA ILE A 554 32.56 17.23 4.88
C ILE A 554 33.91 16.86 4.30
N GLU A 555 34.66 16.00 5.00
CA GLU A 555 35.87 15.42 4.46
C GLU A 555 35.56 14.41 3.35
N SER A 556 36.40 14.36 2.33
CA SER A 556 36.22 13.44 1.18
C SER A 556 36.19 11.96 1.58
N LYS A 557 36.73 11.61 2.74
CA LYS A 557 36.75 10.24 3.29
C LYS A 557 35.39 9.80 3.86
N GLU A 558 34.54 10.74 4.24
CA GLU A 558 33.24 10.51 4.86
C GLU A 558 32.12 10.35 3.82
N VAL A 559 32.40 10.67 2.56
CA VAL A 559 31.43 10.52 1.46
C VAL A 559 31.10 9.04 1.25
N HIS A 560 29.79 8.73 1.24
CA HIS A 560 29.28 7.38 1.01
C HIS A 560 29.02 7.08 -0.46
N TYR A 561 28.43 8.05 -1.17
CA TYR A 561 28.02 7.92 -2.57
C TYR A 561 28.26 9.21 -3.35
N THR A 562 28.33 9.10 -4.68
CA THR A 562 28.31 10.24 -5.59
C THR A 562 27.20 10.07 -6.62
N ASP A 563 26.69 11.20 -7.12
CA ASP A 563 25.74 11.21 -8.24
C ASP A 563 26.43 10.65 -9.50
N VAL A 564 25.63 10.06 -10.39
CA VAL A 564 26.13 9.47 -11.64
C VAL A 564 26.35 10.55 -12.71
N ALA A 565 25.39 11.48 -12.84
CA ALA A 565 25.43 12.53 -13.83
C ALA A 565 24.66 13.78 -13.34
N PRO A 566 25.00 14.99 -13.83
CA PRO A 566 24.31 16.22 -13.45
C PRO A 566 22.83 16.26 -13.88
N ASN A 567 22.49 15.65 -15.02
CA ASN A 567 21.14 15.58 -15.54
C ASN A 567 20.24 14.54 -14.85
N GLN A 568 20.74 13.90 -13.81
CA GLN A 568 19.99 12.91 -13.01
C GLN A 568 18.71 13.50 -12.39
N ILE A 569 18.69 14.79 -12.08
CA ILE A 569 17.57 15.48 -11.45
C ILE A 569 16.40 15.74 -12.39
N SER A 570 16.67 15.85 -13.70
CA SER A 570 15.69 16.30 -14.69
C SER A 570 15.01 15.12 -15.41
N SER A 571 13.82 15.38 -15.94
CA SER A 571 13.11 14.48 -16.86
C SER A 571 13.75 14.50 -18.25
N ILE A 572 13.31 13.62 -19.14
CA ILE A 572 13.75 13.58 -20.53
C ILE A 572 13.48 14.91 -21.22
N SER A 573 12.28 15.47 -21.08
CA SER A 573 11.91 16.75 -21.70
C SER A 573 12.78 17.89 -21.19
N ALA A 574 12.95 18.02 -19.88
CA ALA A 574 13.80 19.05 -19.29
C ALA A 574 15.28 18.90 -19.67
N SER A 575 15.77 17.67 -19.83
CA SER A 575 17.14 17.38 -20.23
C SER A 575 17.46 17.74 -21.68
N LEU A 576 16.45 17.98 -22.51
CA LEU A 576 16.62 18.44 -23.89
C LEU A 576 16.72 19.97 -24.03
N ILE A 577 16.52 20.72 -22.95
CA ILE A 577 16.65 22.18 -22.97
C ILE A 577 18.13 22.56 -22.89
N PRO A 578 18.71 23.18 -23.92
CA PRO A 578 20.11 23.63 -23.85
C PRO A 578 20.25 24.79 -22.83
N PHE A 579 21.36 24.82 -22.10
CA PHE A 579 21.67 25.82 -21.08
C PHE A 579 20.59 25.93 -19.98
N LEU A 580 19.99 24.81 -19.61
CA LEU A 580 18.94 24.74 -18.59
C LEU A 580 19.33 25.41 -17.27
N GLU A 581 20.60 25.28 -16.88
CA GLU A 581 21.16 25.83 -15.64
C GLU A 581 21.18 27.36 -15.60
N HIS A 582 21.04 28.03 -16.72
CA HIS A 582 20.95 29.48 -16.83
C HIS A 582 19.52 30.02 -16.84
N ASP A 583 18.53 29.14 -16.96
CA ASP A 583 17.12 29.51 -17.02
C ASP A 583 16.47 29.46 -15.64
N ASP A 584 15.53 30.37 -15.39
CA ASP A 584 14.66 30.28 -14.23
C ASP A 584 13.75 29.04 -14.34
N ALA A 585 13.51 28.37 -13.20
CA ALA A 585 12.69 27.15 -13.14
C ALA A 585 11.29 27.34 -13.74
N ASN A 586 10.67 28.51 -13.54
CA ASN A 586 9.34 28.82 -14.12
C ASN A 586 9.36 28.82 -15.65
N ARG A 587 10.42 29.38 -16.25
CA ARG A 587 10.57 29.41 -17.71
C ARG A 587 10.97 28.06 -18.29
N ALA A 588 11.79 27.29 -17.58
CA ALA A 588 12.13 25.93 -17.95
C ALA A 588 10.88 25.03 -17.94
N LEU A 589 9.98 25.18 -16.97
CA LEU A 589 8.68 24.48 -16.91
C LEU A 589 7.85 24.77 -18.16
N MET A 590 7.69 26.06 -18.51
CA MET A 590 6.95 26.48 -19.70
C MET A 590 7.58 25.89 -20.98
N GLY A 591 8.89 25.98 -21.13
CA GLY A 591 9.64 25.45 -22.26
C GLY A 591 9.50 23.94 -22.39
N SER A 592 9.59 23.21 -21.31
CA SER A 592 9.37 21.76 -21.28
C SER A 592 7.96 21.38 -21.74
N ASN A 593 6.95 22.10 -21.28
CA ASN A 593 5.57 21.89 -21.70
C ASN A 593 5.35 22.24 -23.19
N MET A 594 6.01 23.30 -23.71
CA MET A 594 5.91 23.71 -25.10
C MET A 594 6.57 22.73 -26.06
N MET A 595 7.70 22.12 -25.70
CA MET A 595 8.36 21.12 -26.55
C MET A 595 7.44 19.93 -26.88
N ARG A 596 6.55 19.55 -25.98
CA ARG A 596 5.57 18.48 -26.22
C ARG A 596 4.45 18.86 -27.20
N GLN A 597 4.27 20.13 -27.48
CA GLN A 597 3.23 20.66 -28.39
C GLN A 597 3.75 20.88 -29.82
N ALA A 598 5.05 20.72 -30.04
CA ALA A 598 5.68 20.96 -31.33
C ALA A 598 5.21 19.94 -32.38
N VAL A 599 4.81 20.44 -33.54
CA VAL A 599 4.40 19.60 -34.68
C VAL A 599 5.64 19.19 -35.47
N PRO A 600 5.82 17.89 -35.85
CA PRO A 600 6.91 17.44 -36.66
C PRO A 600 6.91 18.11 -38.06
N LEU A 601 8.08 18.57 -38.49
CA LEU A 601 8.26 19.18 -39.80
C LEU A 601 8.37 18.12 -40.91
N LEU A 602 8.01 18.48 -42.12
CA LEU A 602 8.18 17.60 -43.28
C LEU A 602 9.65 17.24 -43.55
N LEU A 603 10.54 18.20 -43.36
CA LEU A 603 11.99 18.02 -43.42
C LEU A 603 12.57 18.41 -42.04
N PRO A 604 12.71 17.47 -41.11
CA PRO A 604 13.30 17.78 -39.81
C PRO A 604 14.80 17.97 -39.96
N GLU A 605 15.33 19.00 -39.31
CA GLU A 605 16.74 19.29 -39.21
C GLU A 605 17.27 19.01 -37.79
N SER A 606 18.55 18.65 -37.68
CA SER A 606 19.17 18.50 -36.39
C SER A 606 19.40 19.89 -35.74
N PRO A 607 19.24 20.03 -34.41
CA PRO A 607 19.48 21.29 -33.74
C PRO A 607 20.97 21.67 -33.84
N ILE A 608 21.24 22.96 -34.06
CA ILE A 608 22.60 23.50 -34.09
C ILE A 608 23.23 23.43 -32.70
N VAL A 609 22.44 23.75 -31.68
CA VAL A 609 22.80 23.64 -30.26
C VAL A 609 21.91 22.59 -29.61
N GLY A 610 22.51 21.56 -29.04
CA GLY A 610 21.82 20.46 -28.38
C GLY A 610 22.51 20.05 -27.10
N THR A 611 21.89 19.13 -26.37
CA THR A 611 22.40 18.60 -25.08
C THR A 611 23.15 17.27 -25.23
N GLY A 612 23.11 16.64 -26.40
CA GLY A 612 23.70 15.33 -26.65
C GLY A 612 22.79 14.15 -26.29
N LEU A 613 21.64 14.40 -25.66
CA LEU A 613 20.68 13.35 -25.28
C LEU A 613 19.71 13.02 -26.43
N GLU A 614 19.60 13.88 -27.44
CA GLU A 614 18.63 13.80 -28.51
C GLU A 614 18.69 12.45 -29.26
N LYS A 615 19.89 12.00 -29.60
CA LYS A 615 20.11 10.72 -30.30
C LYS A 615 19.62 9.53 -29.47
N ALA A 616 19.95 9.50 -28.19
CA ALA A 616 19.53 8.42 -27.28
C ALA A 616 18.01 8.41 -27.11
N VAL A 617 17.39 9.57 -26.92
CA VAL A 617 15.93 9.70 -26.79
C VAL A 617 15.22 9.26 -28.06
N ALA A 618 15.70 9.67 -29.24
CA ALA A 618 15.10 9.26 -30.51
C ALA A 618 15.21 7.74 -30.74
N SER A 619 16.36 7.15 -30.44
CA SER A 619 16.58 5.70 -30.56
C SER A 619 15.70 4.89 -29.63
N ASP A 620 15.61 5.31 -28.35
CA ASP A 620 14.91 4.56 -27.31
C ASP A 620 13.39 4.80 -27.31
N SER A 621 12.92 5.80 -28.05
CA SER A 621 11.48 6.12 -28.16
C SER A 621 10.64 5.00 -28.79
N ARG A 622 11.26 4.10 -29.54
CA ARG A 622 10.62 3.07 -30.37
C ARG A 622 9.65 3.61 -31.44
N VAL A 623 9.66 4.90 -31.68
CA VAL A 623 8.94 5.53 -32.80
C VAL A 623 9.73 5.32 -34.09
N LEU A 624 11.06 5.31 -34.00
CA LEU A 624 11.96 5.02 -35.10
C LEU A 624 12.19 3.52 -35.20
N ILE A 625 12.10 3.02 -36.42
CA ILE A 625 12.46 1.63 -36.75
C ILE A 625 13.95 1.61 -37.12
N ASN A 626 14.75 1.09 -36.22
CA ASN A 626 16.19 0.97 -36.38
C ASN A 626 16.57 -0.43 -36.86
N ALA A 627 17.60 -0.54 -37.68
CA ALA A 627 18.18 -1.84 -38.04
C ALA A 627 18.82 -2.47 -36.78
N GLU A 628 18.55 -3.75 -36.52
CA GLU A 628 19.00 -4.48 -35.36
C GLU A 628 20.49 -4.90 -35.42
N GLY A 629 21.14 -4.71 -36.57
CA GLY A 629 22.52 -5.08 -36.78
C GLY A 629 22.97 -4.87 -38.22
N ASN A 630 24.16 -5.35 -38.53
CA ASN A 630 24.71 -5.29 -39.90
C ASN A 630 24.00 -6.27 -40.80
N GLY A 631 23.59 -5.82 -41.99
CA GLY A 631 22.84 -6.64 -42.94
C GLY A 631 22.77 -6.02 -44.32
N VAL A 632 22.10 -6.74 -45.23
CA VAL A 632 21.85 -6.30 -46.60
C VAL A 632 20.35 -6.24 -46.83
N VAL A 633 19.85 -5.12 -47.31
CA VAL A 633 18.45 -4.94 -47.70
C VAL A 633 18.16 -5.77 -48.95
N GLN A 634 17.23 -6.72 -48.85
CA GLN A 634 16.85 -7.59 -49.96
C GLN A 634 15.66 -7.06 -50.73
N TYR A 635 14.71 -6.43 -50.05
CA TYR A 635 13.47 -5.96 -50.66
C TYR A 635 12.98 -4.70 -49.96
N VAL A 636 12.48 -3.74 -50.69
CA VAL A 636 11.89 -2.49 -50.21
C VAL A 636 10.65 -2.15 -51.01
N ASP A 637 9.55 -1.88 -50.36
CA ASP A 637 8.36 -1.24 -50.89
C ASP A 637 7.82 -0.18 -49.94
N ALA A 638 6.68 0.42 -50.22
CA ALA A 638 6.07 1.46 -49.41
C ALA A 638 5.63 0.98 -48.00
N GLN A 639 5.50 -0.32 -47.78
CA GLN A 639 4.97 -0.90 -46.57
C GLN A 639 5.94 -1.85 -45.87
N LYS A 640 6.94 -2.39 -46.57
CA LYS A 640 7.80 -3.46 -46.10
C LYS A 640 9.25 -3.28 -46.50
N ILE A 641 10.16 -3.45 -45.55
CA ILE A 641 11.60 -3.55 -45.78
C ILE A 641 12.05 -4.92 -45.26
N THR A 642 12.65 -5.73 -46.13
CA THR A 642 13.21 -7.03 -45.75
C THR A 642 14.73 -6.94 -45.70
N ILE A 643 15.32 -7.22 -44.56
CA ILE A 643 16.75 -7.15 -44.30
C ILE A 643 17.29 -8.54 -43.97
N LYS A 644 18.34 -8.96 -44.66
CA LYS A 644 19.12 -10.15 -44.29
C LYS A 644 20.27 -9.75 -43.39
N TYR A 645 20.16 -10.10 -42.13
CA TYR A 645 21.18 -9.79 -41.13
C TYR A 645 22.34 -10.77 -41.15
N SER A 646 23.56 -10.27 -40.97
CA SER A 646 24.79 -11.07 -40.76
C SER A 646 24.99 -11.22 -39.27
N ARG A 647 24.29 -12.18 -38.62
CA ARG A 647 24.41 -12.43 -37.18
C ARG A 647 25.50 -13.47 -36.89
N SER A 648 26.35 -13.21 -35.90
CA SER A 648 27.23 -14.22 -35.32
C SER A 648 26.41 -15.27 -34.55
N LYS A 649 26.97 -16.48 -34.35
CA LYS A 649 26.27 -17.53 -33.59
C LYS A 649 25.94 -17.12 -32.13
N GLU A 650 26.72 -16.23 -31.55
CA GLU A 650 26.49 -15.68 -30.21
C GLU A 650 25.36 -14.66 -30.16
N GLU A 651 25.22 -13.80 -31.18
CA GLU A 651 24.12 -12.84 -31.30
C GLU A 651 22.76 -13.51 -31.59
N ALA A 652 22.77 -14.69 -32.21
CA ALA A 652 21.54 -15.46 -32.46
C ALA A 652 20.94 -16.09 -31.21
N LEU A 653 21.74 -16.29 -30.14
CA LEU A 653 21.29 -16.88 -28.86
C LEU A 653 20.69 -15.84 -27.90
N VAL A 654 20.90 -14.54 -28.13
CA VAL A 654 20.43 -13.46 -27.23
C VAL A 654 18.98 -13.00 -27.54
N ASN A 655 18.42 -13.40 -28.67
CA ASN A 655 17.08 -12.94 -29.13
C ASN A 655 16.00 -14.04 -29.09
N PHE A 656 15.95 -14.78 -27.98
CA PHE A 656 14.80 -15.65 -27.66
C PHE A 656 14.13 -15.20 -26.37
#